data_9b4b6b88c635f97e14b26b545cc1b9d2
#
_entry.id   9b4b6b88c635f97e14b26b545cc1b9d2
#
_cell.length_a   1.000
_cell.length_b   1.000
_cell.length_c   1.000
_cell.angle_alpha   90.00
_cell.angle_beta   90.00
_cell.angle_gamma   90.00
#
_symmetry.space_group_name_H-M   'P 1'
#
loop_
_entity.id
_entity.type
_entity.pdbx_description
1 polymer ?
#
loop_
_entity_poly.entity_id
_entity_poly.type
_entity_poly.pdbx_seq_one_letter_code
_entity_poly.pdbx_strand_id
1 'polypeptide(L)'
;MALVINHNLMAMNSARNLSDHYGALSTSTQRLSSGLRINSAADDAAGLAVRELMRSDVSTMNQGIRNANDAISMIQTADGALQVVDEKLIRMKELAEQAATGTYTDDQRLIIDSEYQAMAREIQRISESTDFNGVHLLNGNLSGVHDGSNLESTGAAKIHFGTGNDSAEDYYYLNIDSSKIESIFDPGDTAVGAYEPDENLFLNRTSGDVLVNTTTADNQRDSSLASLEDGNIVVVWNSDNQDGSGWGVYGQIMSQNGEKVGSEFQINTETSNNQNEPSVTPLNDGGFVVTWTSSGQDGSGTGIYSKIYNADASVRTGESQVNTTTTNNQYQSNVTTTSSGYFVTWTSNIQDGSGDGIYGKFYDKSGNVLVDEFQVNTTTANDQRYSRASQLDNGNIAVAWFAQDSDGWGVFTQVVDPQGNLIGSETQVNSTEADSQNYIDIAAIDGNRFVVTWNNFNGDGTNSARARIVNSDATFFNDEFQVNEENFPPQTWPKVTRLEGGGFLVAFRDPGGSDGNGWAAVGQLYTSDGRAVDGNFIINQTTSGNQILDDVTGLRGGGFFASYFTDDGLDPSSNGIGASIYQPVISVATQARAQASLEAIDQAIVSKDKIRANLGALQNRLENTISNLQIQAENLQTAESQISDTDVALEMTSFVKEQILSQASVAMLAQANSLPKMALQIITG
;
A
#
# COMPACT_ATOMS: atom_id res chain seq x y z
N MET A 1 44.56 23.83 92.45
CA MET A 1 44.30 22.42 92.09
C MET A 1 45.14 21.54 92.98
N ALA A 2 44.54 20.60 93.67
CA ALA A 2 45.30 19.65 94.45
C ALA A 2 46.11 18.70 93.52
N LEU A 3 47.42 18.54 93.84
CA LEU A 3 48.31 17.62 93.10
C LEU A 3 47.98 16.20 93.56
N VAL A 4 47.32 15.39 92.69
CA VAL A 4 46.92 14.01 93.02
C VAL A 4 47.87 13.07 92.28
N ILE A 5 48.61 12.21 92.98
CA ILE A 5 49.67 11.36 92.41
C ILE A 5 49.07 10.12 91.68
N ASN A 6 47.96 9.55 92.25
CA ASN A 6 47.38 8.31 91.71
C ASN A 6 46.45 8.52 90.49
N HIS A 7 45.93 9.74 90.26
CA HIS A 7 45.06 10.07 89.14
C HIS A 7 45.47 11.41 88.50
N ASN A 8 46.19 11.37 87.41
CA ASN A 8 46.60 12.59 86.72
C ASN A 8 45.48 13.13 85.79
N LEU A 9 44.54 13.84 86.42
CA LEU A 9 43.37 14.42 85.76
C LEU A 9 43.78 15.45 84.69
N MET A 10 44.90 16.16 84.85
CA MET A 10 45.43 17.10 83.85
C MET A 10 45.91 16.37 82.62
N ALA A 11 46.63 15.26 82.76
CA ALA A 11 47.10 14.45 81.66
C ALA A 11 45.90 13.78 80.92
N MET A 12 44.90 13.28 81.67
CA MET A 12 43.69 12.71 81.06
C MET A 12 42.87 13.76 80.30
N ASN A 13 42.73 14.98 80.81
CA ASN A 13 42.08 16.06 80.09
C ASN A 13 42.86 16.51 78.84
N SER A 14 44.22 16.60 78.98
CA SER A 14 45.08 16.94 77.86
C SER A 14 45.04 15.85 76.78
N ALA A 15 45.01 14.57 77.17
CA ALA A 15 44.91 13.44 76.22
C ALA A 15 43.56 13.44 75.52
N ARG A 16 42.46 13.76 76.24
CA ARG A 16 41.13 13.90 75.59
C ARG A 16 41.09 15.06 74.60
N ASN A 17 41.57 16.26 75.03
CA ASN A 17 41.65 17.40 74.09
C ASN A 17 42.55 17.09 72.88
N LEU A 18 43.64 16.38 73.13
CA LEU A 18 44.48 15.93 71.98
C LEU A 18 43.75 15.01 71.05
N SER A 19 42.98 14.05 71.57
CA SER A 19 42.16 13.14 70.77
C SER A 19 41.10 13.91 69.96
N ASP A 20 40.46 14.89 70.63
CA ASP A 20 39.42 15.74 69.94
C ASP A 20 40.02 16.60 68.81
N HIS A 21 41.23 17.19 69.05
CA HIS A 21 41.94 17.96 68.04
C HIS A 21 42.45 17.11 66.87
N TYR A 22 42.93 15.86 67.10
CA TYR A 22 43.29 14.92 66.07
C TYR A 22 42.05 14.48 65.27
N GLY A 23 40.91 14.28 65.94
CA GLY A 23 39.67 13.99 65.25
C GLY A 23 39.22 15.13 64.35
N ALA A 24 39.23 16.37 64.85
CA ALA A 24 38.91 17.56 64.05
C ALA A 24 39.89 17.80 62.93
N LEU A 25 41.20 17.60 63.15
CA LEU A 25 42.26 17.68 62.10
C LEU A 25 42.02 16.64 61.00
N SER A 26 41.69 15.42 61.35
CA SER A 26 41.37 14.34 60.41
C SER A 26 40.16 14.70 59.53
N THR A 27 39.10 15.24 60.15
CA THR A 27 37.91 15.71 59.45
C THR A 27 38.21 16.85 58.47
N SER A 28 38.98 17.86 58.92
CA SER A 28 39.41 18.96 58.04
C SER A 28 40.31 18.49 56.91
N THR A 29 41.21 17.53 57.17
CA THR A 29 42.04 16.91 56.13
C THR A 29 41.17 16.20 55.07
N GLN A 30 40.18 15.44 55.52
CA GLN A 30 39.25 14.74 54.62
C GLN A 30 38.43 15.71 53.76
N ARG A 31 37.91 16.79 54.36
CA ARG A 31 37.13 17.83 53.65
C ARG A 31 38.00 18.58 52.64
N LEU A 32 39.21 18.95 53.01
CA LEU A 32 40.17 19.62 52.10
C LEU A 32 40.63 18.72 50.96
N SER A 33 40.81 17.43 51.24
CA SER A 33 41.24 16.44 50.24
C SER A 33 40.11 16.10 49.26
N SER A 34 38.85 16.03 49.72
CA SER A 34 37.70 15.73 48.88
C SER A 34 37.07 16.96 48.21
N GLY A 35 37.30 18.16 48.78
CA GLY A 35 36.60 19.39 48.42
C GLY A 35 35.16 19.43 48.95
N LEU A 36 34.72 18.40 49.68
CA LEU A 36 33.35 18.24 50.14
C LEU A 36 33.23 18.49 51.64
N ARG A 37 32.26 19.26 52.08
CA ARG A 37 31.89 19.49 53.47
C ARG A 37 31.24 18.26 54.08
N ILE A 38 30.40 17.53 53.30
CA ILE A 38 29.69 16.32 53.68
C ILE A 38 30.31 15.14 52.96
N ASN A 39 31.10 14.33 53.61
CA ASN A 39 31.78 13.15 53.08
C ASN A 39 31.08 11.84 53.45
N SER A 40 30.38 11.81 54.58
CA SER A 40 29.70 10.63 55.07
C SER A 40 28.33 10.98 55.70
N ALA A 41 27.47 9.96 55.88
CA ALA A 41 26.19 10.13 56.58
C ALA A 41 26.36 10.57 58.02
N ALA A 42 27.55 10.40 58.64
CA ALA A 42 27.85 10.85 59.99
C ALA A 42 28.07 12.37 60.06
N ASP A 43 28.45 13.02 58.95
CA ASP A 43 28.65 14.48 58.90
C ASP A 43 27.30 15.23 58.86
N ASP A 44 26.39 14.80 58.01
CA ASP A 44 25.02 15.32 57.85
C ASP A 44 24.19 14.35 56.99
N ALA A 45 23.37 13.51 57.63
CA ALA A 45 22.55 12.52 56.93
C ALA A 45 21.45 13.16 56.06
N ALA A 46 20.87 14.29 56.53
CA ALA A 46 19.83 14.99 55.78
C ALA A 46 20.42 15.73 54.57
N GLY A 47 21.54 16.45 54.77
CA GLY A 47 22.25 17.13 53.68
C GLY A 47 22.78 16.15 52.63
N LEU A 48 23.29 14.97 53.05
CA LEU A 48 23.72 13.92 52.14
C LEU A 48 22.56 13.41 51.27
N ALA A 49 21.38 13.14 51.86
CA ALA A 49 20.20 12.68 51.12
C ALA A 49 19.74 13.71 50.09
N VAL A 50 19.67 14.99 50.47
CA VAL A 50 19.28 16.07 49.52
C VAL A 50 20.31 16.24 48.41
N ARG A 51 21.61 16.17 48.74
CA ARG A 51 22.69 16.21 47.76
C ARG A 51 22.56 15.09 46.68
N GLU A 52 22.35 13.84 47.13
CA GLU A 52 22.25 12.69 46.22
C GLU A 52 21.01 12.79 45.32
N LEU A 53 19.88 13.32 45.84
CA LEU A 53 18.69 13.61 45.03
C LEU A 53 18.99 14.68 43.97
N MET A 54 19.57 15.83 44.36
CA MET A 54 19.93 16.90 43.41
C MET A 54 20.92 16.42 42.37
N ARG A 55 21.92 15.61 42.75
CA ARG A 55 22.90 15.03 41.82
C ARG A 55 22.25 14.07 40.83
N SER A 56 21.31 13.26 41.28
CA SER A 56 20.48 12.40 40.45
C SER A 56 19.69 13.22 39.44
N ASP A 57 19.02 14.28 39.88
CA ASP A 57 18.20 15.15 39.03
C ASP A 57 19.05 15.87 37.99
N VAL A 58 20.21 16.42 38.36
CA VAL A 58 21.16 17.03 37.42
C VAL A 58 21.61 16.02 36.35
N SER A 59 21.95 14.79 36.77
CA SER A 59 22.36 13.74 35.83
C SER A 59 21.24 13.36 34.86
N THR A 60 20.00 13.24 35.38
CA THR A 60 18.80 12.91 34.57
C THR A 60 18.47 14.04 33.62
N MET A 61 18.51 15.31 34.03
CA MET A 61 18.28 16.46 33.17
C MET A 61 19.33 16.54 32.03
N ASN A 62 20.59 16.28 32.34
CA ASN A 62 21.62 16.21 31.33
C ASN A 62 21.39 15.08 30.30
N GLN A 63 20.83 13.93 30.72
CA GLN A 63 20.39 12.88 29.78
C GLN A 63 19.17 13.36 28.97
N GLY A 64 18.21 14.04 29.61
CA GLY A 64 17.05 14.63 28.92
C GLY A 64 17.44 15.62 27.82
N ILE A 65 18.45 16.47 28.09
CA ILE A 65 19.02 17.37 27.09
C ILE A 65 19.60 16.60 25.90
N ARG A 66 20.30 15.48 26.10
CA ARG A 66 20.80 14.63 25.02
C ARG A 66 19.64 14.02 24.24
N ASN A 67 18.64 13.47 24.90
CA ASN A 67 17.45 12.91 24.25
C ASN A 67 16.71 13.94 23.39
N ALA A 68 16.59 15.17 23.89
CA ALA A 68 15.96 16.27 23.14
C ALA A 68 16.80 16.69 21.90
N ASN A 69 18.13 16.68 21.98
CA ASN A 69 19.01 16.92 20.85
C ASN A 69 18.94 15.78 19.79
N ASP A 70 18.81 14.54 20.24
CA ASP A 70 18.60 13.40 19.33
C ASP A 70 17.26 13.55 18.59
N ALA A 71 16.20 13.97 19.26
CA ALA A 71 14.91 14.26 18.65
C ALA A 71 14.99 15.43 17.63
N ILE A 72 15.75 16.49 17.93
CA ILE A 72 16.00 17.56 16.98
C ILE A 72 16.72 17.02 15.73
N SER A 73 17.67 16.13 15.90
CA SER A 73 18.38 15.48 14.77
C SER A 73 17.45 14.62 13.91
N MET A 74 16.50 13.89 14.55
CA MET A 74 15.41 13.20 13.83
C MET A 74 14.55 14.17 13.01
N ILE A 75 14.11 15.27 13.62
CA ILE A 75 13.30 16.29 12.96
C ILE A 75 14.04 16.89 11.76
N GLN A 76 15.31 17.22 11.91
CA GLN A 76 16.14 17.77 10.83
C GLN A 76 16.34 16.77 9.69
N THR A 77 16.47 15.48 9.98
CA THR A 77 16.54 14.43 8.97
C THR A 77 15.23 14.34 8.18
N ALA A 78 14.08 14.35 8.87
CA ALA A 78 12.77 14.35 8.24
C ALA A 78 12.53 15.62 7.39
N ASP A 79 12.85 16.81 7.91
CA ASP A 79 12.69 18.07 7.17
C ASP A 79 13.58 18.12 5.92
N GLY A 80 14.81 17.63 6.02
CA GLY A 80 15.72 17.53 4.87
C GLY A 80 15.16 16.63 3.75
N ALA A 81 14.56 15.49 4.11
CA ALA A 81 13.91 14.62 3.14
C ALA A 81 12.65 15.26 2.53
N LEU A 82 11.82 15.93 3.34
CA LEU A 82 10.64 16.67 2.86
C LEU A 82 10.99 17.83 1.93
N GLN A 83 12.19 18.42 2.06
CA GLN A 83 12.67 19.42 1.10
C GLN A 83 12.93 18.80 -0.27
N VAL A 84 13.47 17.57 -0.33
CA VAL A 84 13.65 16.86 -1.60
C VAL A 84 12.30 16.47 -2.20
N VAL A 85 11.33 16.05 -1.38
CA VAL A 85 9.94 15.81 -1.82
C VAL A 85 9.35 17.07 -2.45
N ASP A 86 9.58 18.24 -1.88
CA ASP A 86 9.14 19.52 -2.43
C ASP A 86 9.66 19.78 -3.86
N GLU A 87 10.96 19.54 -4.09
CA GLU A 87 11.56 19.66 -5.42
C GLU A 87 10.89 18.72 -6.45
N LYS A 88 10.51 17.51 -6.03
CA LYS A 88 9.81 16.56 -6.92
C LYS A 88 8.39 17.01 -7.20
N LEU A 89 7.64 17.49 -6.20
CA LEU A 89 6.28 18.03 -6.40
C LEU A 89 6.28 19.24 -7.34
N ILE A 90 7.26 20.14 -7.21
CA ILE A 90 7.41 21.28 -8.13
C ILE A 90 7.65 20.77 -9.56
N ARG A 91 8.54 19.77 -9.75
CA ARG A 91 8.76 19.17 -11.07
C ARG A 91 7.53 18.50 -11.63
N MET A 92 6.79 17.77 -10.79
CA MET A 92 5.50 17.18 -11.18
C MET A 92 4.51 18.26 -11.64
N LYS A 93 4.45 19.40 -10.96
CA LYS A 93 3.60 20.53 -11.36
C LYS A 93 3.98 21.10 -12.72
N GLU A 94 5.27 21.25 -13.01
CA GLU A 94 5.75 21.67 -14.34
C GLU A 94 5.31 20.69 -15.44
N LEU A 95 5.44 19.37 -15.19
CA LEU A 95 5.04 18.33 -16.14
C LEU A 95 3.51 18.31 -16.34
N ALA A 96 2.75 18.50 -15.28
CA ALA A 96 1.29 18.61 -15.34
C ALA A 96 0.85 19.83 -16.17
N GLU A 97 1.45 21.00 -15.96
CA GLU A 97 1.19 22.20 -16.75
C GLU A 97 1.55 21.99 -18.23
N GLN A 98 2.68 21.31 -18.49
CA GLN A 98 3.07 20.96 -19.86
C GLN A 98 2.05 20.03 -20.52
N ALA A 99 1.55 19.00 -19.83
CA ALA A 99 0.58 18.05 -20.36
C ALA A 99 -0.84 18.63 -20.45
N ALA A 100 -1.18 19.65 -19.64
CA ALA A 100 -2.50 20.28 -19.62
C ALA A 100 -2.81 21.12 -20.87
N THR A 101 -1.78 21.52 -21.63
CA THR A 101 -2.01 22.29 -22.88
C THR A 101 -2.51 21.41 -24.02
N GLY A 102 -3.40 21.95 -24.88
CA GLY A 102 -3.95 21.26 -26.04
C GLY A 102 -2.99 21.05 -27.21
N THR A 103 -1.69 21.41 -27.08
CA THR A 103 -0.70 21.31 -28.15
C THR A 103 -0.03 19.93 -28.27
N TYR A 104 -0.22 19.06 -27.28
CA TYR A 104 0.32 17.69 -27.24
C TYR A 104 -0.76 16.67 -27.59
N THR A 105 -0.35 15.60 -28.29
CA THR A 105 -1.17 14.41 -28.49
C THR A 105 -1.16 13.55 -27.23
N ASP A 106 -2.10 12.61 -27.08
CA ASP A 106 -2.14 11.71 -25.93
C ASP A 106 -0.90 10.80 -25.85
N ASP A 107 -0.35 10.36 -27.00
CA ASP A 107 0.94 9.62 -27.01
C ASP A 107 2.10 10.47 -26.47
N GLN A 108 2.13 11.76 -26.78
CA GLN A 108 3.15 12.66 -26.22
C GLN A 108 2.94 12.90 -24.72
N ARG A 109 1.67 12.93 -24.27
CA ARG A 109 1.36 13.01 -22.83
C ARG A 109 1.76 11.75 -22.09
N LEU A 110 1.65 10.56 -22.69
CA LEU A 110 2.16 9.32 -22.08
C LEU A 110 3.69 9.37 -21.83
N ILE A 111 4.44 10.02 -22.72
CA ILE A 111 5.89 10.24 -22.49
C ILE A 111 6.12 11.20 -21.31
N ILE A 112 5.35 12.29 -21.22
CA ILE A 112 5.39 13.22 -20.10
C ILE A 112 4.96 12.51 -18.80
N ASP A 113 3.92 11.69 -18.86
CA ASP A 113 3.44 10.90 -17.73
C ASP A 113 4.51 9.92 -17.23
N SER A 114 5.31 9.33 -18.09
CA SER A 114 6.42 8.46 -17.69
C SER A 114 7.44 9.19 -16.77
N GLU A 115 7.78 10.47 -17.07
CA GLU A 115 8.62 11.30 -16.21
C GLU A 115 7.87 11.69 -14.91
N TYR A 116 6.59 12.02 -15.03
CA TYR A 116 5.72 12.34 -13.90
C TYR A 116 5.65 11.18 -12.90
N GLN A 117 5.42 9.96 -13.38
CA GLN A 117 5.42 8.74 -12.57
C GLN A 117 6.80 8.46 -11.94
N ALA A 118 7.90 8.77 -12.64
CA ALA A 118 9.24 8.62 -12.06
C ALA A 118 9.46 9.58 -10.87
N MET A 119 8.90 10.80 -10.90
CA MET A 119 8.94 11.72 -9.76
C MET A 119 8.09 11.19 -8.60
N ALA A 120 6.91 10.66 -8.88
CA ALA A 120 6.03 10.06 -7.87
C ALA A 120 6.70 8.85 -7.18
N ARG A 121 7.32 7.94 -7.95
CA ARG A 121 8.10 6.82 -7.38
C ARG A 121 9.25 7.29 -6.49
N GLU A 122 9.90 8.39 -6.86
CA GLU A 122 10.98 8.94 -6.05
C GLU A 122 10.45 9.54 -4.73
N ILE A 123 9.28 10.19 -4.73
CA ILE A 123 8.61 10.64 -3.50
C ILE A 123 8.29 9.45 -2.60
N GLN A 124 7.68 8.40 -3.15
CA GLN A 124 7.37 7.17 -2.42
C GLN A 124 8.63 6.56 -1.81
N ARG A 125 9.70 6.41 -2.62
CA ARG A 125 10.99 5.88 -2.15
C ARG A 125 11.59 6.71 -1.02
N ILE A 126 11.55 8.04 -1.11
CA ILE A 126 12.04 8.94 -0.06
C ILE A 126 11.22 8.73 1.23
N SER A 127 9.90 8.67 1.12
CA SER A 127 9.01 8.46 2.28
C SER A 127 9.29 7.14 2.99
N GLU A 128 9.59 6.08 2.26
CA GLU A 128 9.84 4.76 2.82
C GLU A 128 11.27 4.57 3.32
N SER A 129 12.26 5.17 2.62
CA SER A 129 13.67 4.98 2.93
C SER A 129 14.24 5.97 3.96
N THR A 130 13.52 7.05 4.29
CA THR A 130 13.99 8.03 5.26
C THR A 130 13.88 7.47 6.67
N ASP A 131 15.03 7.14 7.26
CA ASP A 131 15.11 6.62 8.62
C ASP A 131 16.11 7.39 9.49
N PHE A 132 15.94 7.28 10.81
CA PHE A 132 16.89 7.71 11.81
C PHE A 132 17.12 6.56 12.79
N ASN A 133 18.30 5.99 12.79
CA ASN A 133 18.68 4.84 13.62
C ASN A 133 17.71 3.65 13.53
N GLY A 134 17.22 3.36 12.30
CA GLY A 134 16.27 2.26 12.02
C GLY A 134 14.80 2.60 12.29
N VAL A 135 14.49 3.84 12.68
CA VAL A 135 13.11 4.32 12.83
C VAL A 135 12.73 5.09 11.56
N HIS A 136 11.79 4.57 10.78
CA HIS A 136 11.28 5.25 9.60
C HIS A 136 10.48 6.49 10.00
N LEU A 137 10.77 7.63 9.37
CA LEU A 137 10.27 8.93 9.80
C LEU A 137 9.04 9.40 9.02
N LEU A 138 8.93 9.03 7.73
CA LEU A 138 7.98 9.62 6.78
C LEU A 138 6.95 8.64 6.22
N ASN A 139 7.01 7.38 6.61
CA ASN A 139 6.13 6.32 6.09
C ASN A 139 4.79 6.18 6.85
N GLY A 140 4.54 7.03 7.85
CA GLY A 140 3.33 6.98 8.68
C GLY A 140 3.47 6.21 10.00
N ASN A 141 4.56 5.50 10.23
CA ASN A 141 4.77 4.75 11.49
C ASN A 141 4.80 5.64 12.74
N LEU A 142 5.12 6.92 12.59
CA LEU A 142 5.13 7.90 13.67
C LEU A 142 3.85 8.76 13.73
N SER A 143 2.85 8.48 12.91
CA SER A 143 1.56 9.16 12.94
C SER A 143 0.61 8.55 13.98
N GLY A 144 -0.29 9.36 14.53
CA GLY A 144 -1.34 8.89 15.44
C GLY A 144 -0.92 8.80 16.91
N VAL A 145 -1.65 8.01 17.71
CA VAL A 145 -1.48 7.85 19.15
C VAL A 145 -0.56 6.65 19.42
N HIS A 146 0.44 6.85 20.28
CA HIS A 146 1.33 5.77 20.71
C HIS A 146 0.55 4.67 21.44
N ASP A 147 0.63 3.45 20.95
CA ASP A 147 -0.12 2.29 21.49
C ASP A 147 0.50 1.65 22.75
N GLY A 148 1.69 2.12 23.15
CA GLY A 148 2.41 1.60 24.32
C GLY A 148 3.15 0.28 24.09
N SER A 149 3.10 -0.29 22.89
CA SER A 149 3.81 -1.52 22.52
C SER A 149 5.21 -1.23 21.95
N ASN A 150 6.04 -2.19 21.97
CA ASN A 150 7.42 -2.39 21.46
C ASN A 150 8.12 -1.29 20.59
N LEU A 151 9.40 -1.50 20.31
CA LEU A 151 10.30 -0.68 19.47
C LEU A 151 9.83 -0.49 18.01
N GLU A 152 8.92 -1.33 17.52
CA GLU A 152 8.27 -1.23 16.21
C GLU A 152 6.86 -0.63 16.32
N SER A 153 6.56 0.09 17.41
CA SER A 153 5.22 0.62 17.61
C SER A 153 4.84 1.61 16.52
N THR A 154 3.69 1.41 15.96
CA THR A 154 2.98 2.39 15.15
C THR A 154 2.49 3.50 16.08
N GLY A 155 2.93 4.73 15.87
CA GLY A 155 2.51 5.90 16.65
C GLY A 155 3.65 6.82 17.04
N ALA A 156 3.29 7.99 17.58
CA ALA A 156 4.22 9.07 17.89
C ALA A 156 5.35 8.64 18.84
N ALA A 157 6.60 8.97 18.52
CA ALA A 157 7.74 8.66 19.35
C ALA A 157 7.73 9.49 20.65
N LYS A 158 7.86 8.85 21.80
CA LYS A 158 7.93 9.51 23.09
C LYS A 158 9.35 10.02 23.37
N ILE A 159 9.54 11.32 23.40
CA ILE A 159 10.81 11.99 23.72
C ILE A 159 10.79 12.40 25.20
N HIS A 160 11.53 11.67 26.01
CA HIS A 160 11.59 11.88 27.45
C HIS A 160 12.80 12.74 27.83
N PHE A 161 12.57 13.84 28.59
CA PHE A 161 13.60 14.81 28.96
C PHE A 161 13.53 15.26 30.44
N GLY A 162 12.46 15.02 31.16
CA GLY A 162 12.29 15.39 32.55
C GLY A 162 12.81 14.34 33.55
N THR A 163 12.64 14.62 34.82
CA THR A 163 13.07 13.74 35.92
C THR A 163 11.99 12.77 36.41
N GLY A 164 10.74 13.01 36.02
CA GLY A 164 9.55 12.21 36.34
C GLY A 164 8.94 11.50 35.16
N ASN A 165 7.63 11.30 35.18
CA ASN A 165 6.86 10.71 34.06
C ASN A 165 5.50 11.44 33.89
N ASP A 166 5.49 12.76 34.04
CA ASP A 166 4.32 13.59 33.80
C ASP A 166 4.32 14.09 32.36
N SER A 167 3.18 13.90 31.67
CA SER A 167 3.02 14.30 30.26
C SER A 167 3.08 15.81 30.03
N ALA A 168 2.89 16.61 31.08
CA ALA A 168 2.97 18.07 30.98
C ALA A 168 4.40 18.59 31.11
N GLU A 169 5.28 17.87 31.83
CA GLU A 169 6.58 18.37 32.26
C GLU A 169 7.76 17.54 31.78
N ASP A 170 7.59 16.22 31.57
CA ASP A 170 8.73 15.31 31.41
C ASP A 170 8.95 14.78 30.00
N TYR A 171 7.96 14.84 29.10
CA TYR A 171 8.11 14.33 27.74
C TYR A 171 7.18 14.99 26.73
N TYR A 172 7.56 14.91 25.45
CA TYR A 172 6.70 15.22 24.29
C TYR A 172 6.57 14.01 23.39
N TYR A 173 5.45 13.95 22.66
CA TYR A 173 5.29 13.03 21.53
C TYR A 173 5.73 13.73 20.24
N LEU A 174 6.65 13.07 19.54
CA LEU A 174 7.03 13.42 18.17
C LEU A 174 6.08 12.68 17.22
N ASN A 175 5.11 13.40 16.69
CA ASN A 175 4.19 12.91 15.64
C ASN A 175 4.67 13.42 14.30
N ILE A 176 4.85 12.50 13.33
CA ILE A 176 5.19 12.81 11.94
C ILE A 176 4.18 12.10 11.05
N ASP A 177 3.37 12.86 10.36
CA ASP A 177 2.39 12.32 9.43
C ASP A 177 3.09 11.73 8.19
N SER A 178 2.44 10.78 7.54
CA SER A 178 2.95 10.13 6.33
C SER A 178 3.14 11.14 5.19
N SER A 179 4.25 11.03 4.48
CA SER A 179 4.49 11.76 3.22
C SER A 179 4.45 10.84 2.00
N LYS A 180 3.91 9.62 2.14
CA LYS A 180 3.63 8.73 1.01
C LYS A 180 2.65 9.38 0.03
N ILE A 181 2.67 8.92 -1.20
CA ILE A 181 1.81 9.44 -2.27
C ILE A 181 0.33 9.40 -1.84
N GLU A 182 -0.14 8.29 -1.29
CA GLU A 182 -1.53 8.13 -0.84
C GLU A 182 -1.93 9.15 0.23
N SER A 183 -0.98 9.55 1.08
CA SER A 183 -1.26 10.48 2.18
C SER A 183 -1.22 11.94 1.77
N ILE A 184 -0.32 12.32 0.84
CA ILE A 184 -0.17 13.72 0.43
C ILE A 184 -1.11 14.11 -0.72
N PHE A 185 -1.51 13.15 -1.57
CA PHE A 185 -2.48 13.33 -2.65
C PHE A 185 -3.90 12.92 -2.26
N ASP A 186 -4.16 12.67 -0.99
CA ASP A 186 -5.41 12.13 -0.45
C ASP A 186 -6.68 12.68 -1.18
N PRO A 187 -7.33 11.86 -2.05
CA PRO A 187 -8.55 12.24 -2.76
C PRO A 187 -9.82 11.97 -1.94
N GLY A 188 -9.71 11.52 -0.69
CA GLY A 188 -10.81 11.13 0.18
C GLY A 188 -11.29 9.69 -0.02
N ASP A 189 -12.49 9.38 0.47
CA ASP A 189 -13.06 8.02 0.59
C ASP A 189 -13.34 7.28 -0.74
N THR A 190 -13.04 7.88 -1.89
CA THR A 190 -13.29 7.28 -3.21
C THR A 190 -12.06 6.61 -3.84
N ALA A 191 -10.89 6.76 -3.22
CA ALA A 191 -9.67 6.10 -3.67
C ALA A 191 -9.60 4.66 -3.18
N VAL A 192 -8.99 3.81 -4.00
CA VAL A 192 -8.73 2.40 -3.71
C VAL A 192 -7.31 2.03 -4.12
N GLY A 193 -6.71 1.07 -3.41
CA GLY A 193 -5.36 0.59 -3.69
C GLY A 193 -4.27 1.50 -3.14
N ALA A 194 -3.03 1.27 -3.57
CA ALA A 194 -1.84 1.98 -3.12
C ALA A 194 -0.87 2.26 -4.26
N TYR A 195 0.03 3.23 -4.07
CA TYR A 195 1.15 3.47 -4.95
C TYR A 195 2.30 2.53 -4.57
N GLU A 196 2.44 1.44 -5.31
CA GLU A 196 3.51 0.48 -5.12
C GLU A 196 4.82 0.96 -5.79
N PRO A 197 6.01 0.49 -5.38
CA PRO A 197 7.29 1.04 -5.83
C PRO A 197 7.49 1.13 -7.35
N ASP A 198 6.94 0.18 -8.11
CA ASP A 198 7.06 0.13 -9.57
C ASP A 198 5.70 0.17 -10.30
N GLU A 199 4.60 0.28 -9.57
CA GLU A 199 3.24 0.14 -10.09
C GLU A 199 2.31 1.21 -9.50
N ASN A 200 1.51 1.86 -10.37
CA ASN A 200 0.52 2.86 -9.95
C ASN A 200 -0.86 2.21 -9.85
N LEU A 201 -1.15 1.66 -8.68
CA LEU A 201 -2.42 1.01 -8.34
C LEU A 201 -3.28 1.87 -7.40
N PHE A 202 -2.95 3.16 -7.25
CA PHE A 202 -3.72 4.11 -6.46
C PHE A 202 -4.76 4.78 -7.37
N LEU A 203 -6.00 4.29 -7.28
CA LEU A 203 -7.09 4.60 -8.20
C LEU A 203 -8.20 5.37 -7.49
N ASN A 204 -8.86 6.28 -8.22
CA ASN A 204 -10.02 7.00 -7.76
C ASN A 204 -11.19 6.81 -8.71
N ARG A 205 -12.40 6.66 -8.19
CA ARG A 205 -13.63 6.68 -8.98
C ARG A 205 -13.85 8.06 -9.58
N THR A 206 -14.03 8.14 -10.90
CA THR A 206 -14.11 9.44 -11.60
C THR A 206 -15.53 9.98 -11.76
N SER A 207 -16.53 9.12 -11.66
CA SER A 207 -17.95 9.49 -11.77
C SER A 207 -18.83 8.53 -10.96
N GLY A 208 -20.09 8.90 -10.75
CA GLY A 208 -21.11 7.94 -10.34
C GLY A 208 -21.32 6.85 -11.40
N ASP A 209 -22.09 5.82 -11.04
CA ASP A 209 -22.47 4.77 -12.00
C ASP A 209 -23.21 5.38 -13.20
N VAL A 210 -22.84 4.91 -14.40
CA VAL A 210 -23.41 5.43 -15.66
C VAL A 210 -24.20 4.33 -16.38
N LEU A 211 -25.34 4.69 -16.98
CA LEU A 211 -26.10 3.79 -17.85
C LEU A 211 -25.50 3.79 -19.25
N VAL A 212 -25.06 2.62 -19.72
CA VAL A 212 -24.42 2.43 -21.02
C VAL A 212 -25.44 2.38 -22.15
N ASN A 213 -26.48 1.51 -22.04
CA ASN A 213 -27.53 1.38 -23.06
C ASN A 213 -28.36 2.66 -23.16
N THR A 214 -28.88 2.92 -24.37
CA THR A 214 -29.81 4.03 -24.63
C THR A 214 -31.24 3.51 -24.75
N THR A 215 -31.39 2.34 -25.36
CA THR A 215 -32.66 1.61 -25.41
C THR A 215 -32.84 0.92 -24.06
N THR A 216 -33.94 1.29 -23.37
CA THR A 216 -34.25 0.81 -22.02
C THR A 216 -35.39 -0.20 -21.98
N ALA A 217 -36.01 -0.50 -23.15
CA ALA A 217 -37.05 -1.51 -23.25
C ALA A 217 -36.47 -2.92 -23.17
N ASP A 218 -37.19 -3.81 -22.47
CA ASP A 218 -36.79 -5.21 -22.27
C ASP A 218 -35.44 -5.35 -21.55
N ASN A 219 -34.80 -6.51 -21.62
CA ASN A 219 -33.56 -6.78 -20.83
C ASN A 219 -32.31 -6.58 -21.69
N GLN A 220 -31.29 -5.94 -21.10
CA GLN A 220 -29.92 -5.88 -21.62
C GLN A 220 -28.98 -6.57 -20.63
N ARG A 221 -28.07 -7.44 -21.12
CA ARG A 221 -27.18 -8.25 -20.26
C ARG A 221 -25.97 -8.80 -21.00
N ASP A 222 -25.09 -9.47 -20.28
CA ASP A 222 -23.92 -10.19 -20.77
C ASP A 222 -23.02 -9.27 -21.62
N SER A 223 -22.63 -8.14 -21.05
CA SER A 223 -21.77 -7.16 -21.74
C SER A 223 -20.33 -7.64 -21.81
N SER A 224 -19.63 -7.22 -22.89
CA SER A 224 -18.20 -7.39 -23.10
C SER A 224 -17.56 -6.05 -23.46
N LEU A 225 -16.32 -5.84 -23.03
CA LEU A 225 -15.62 -4.56 -23.06
C LEU A 225 -14.31 -4.62 -23.83
N ALA A 226 -13.97 -3.52 -24.52
CA ALA A 226 -12.62 -3.32 -25.04
C ALA A 226 -12.22 -1.84 -24.98
N SER A 227 -11.01 -1.55 -24.50
CA SER A 227 -10.39 -0.23 -24.56
C SER A 227 -9.76 -0.02 -25.94
N LEU A 228 -10.16 1.03 -26.66
CA LEU A 228 -9.69 1.35 -28.01
C LEU A 228 -8.37 2.16 -27.98
N GLU A 229 -7.66 2.21 -29.10
CA GLU A 229 -6.40 2.97 -29.21
C GLU A 229 -6.57 4.48 -29.00
N ASP A 230 -7.74 5.04 -29.32
CA ASP A 230 -8.06 6.46 -29.10
C ASP A 230 -8.45 6.79 -27.65
N GLY A 231 -8.42 5.78 -26.77
CA GLY A 231 -8.78 5.90 -25.35
C GLY A 231 -10.28 5.74 -25.07
N ASN A 232 -11.14 5.62 -26.07
CA ASN A 232 -12.55 5.29 -25.86
C ASN A 232 -12.70 3.80 -25.49
N ILE A 233 -13.86 3.45 -24.97
CA ILE A 233 -14.24 2.09 -24.61
C ILE A 233 -15.43 1.68 -25.46
N VAL A 234 -15.36 0.55 -26.15
CA VAL A 234 -16.52 -0.05 -26.76
C VAL A 234 -17.14 -1.07 -25.79
N VAL A 235 -18.42 -0.96 -25.57
CA VAL A 235 -19.26 -1.87 -24.78
C VAL A 235 -20.22 -2.55 -25.73
N VAL A 236 -20.28 -3.87 -25.74
CA VAL A 236 -21.26 -4.64 -26.53
C VAL A 236 -22.05 -5.54 -25.59
N TRP A 237 -23.33 -5.78 -25.89
CA TRP A 237 -24.23 -6.54 -25.02
C TRP A 237 -25.35 -7.25 -25.78
N ASN A 238 -26.02 -8.18 -25.10
CA ASN A 238 -27.25 -8.79 -25.59
C ASN A 238 -28.45 -7.90 -25.24
N SER A 239 -29.30 -7.60 -26.19
CA SER A 239 -30.56 -6.90 -25.97
C SER A 239 -31.75 -7.77 -26.42
N ASP A 240 -32.75 -7.93 -25.53
CA ASP A 240 -33.93 -8.74 -25.76
C ASP A 240 -34.93 -7.97 -26.67
N ASN A 241 -35.41 -8.62 -27.73
CA ASN A 241 -36.41 -8.14 -28.67
C ASN A 241 -36.16 -6.78 -29.37
N GLN A 242 -35.01 -6.14 -29.18
CA GLN A 242 -34.73 -4.81 -29.75
C GLN A 242 -34.66 -4.82 -31.28
N ASP A 243 -34.21 -5.92 -31.90
CA ASP A 243 -34.17 -6.11 -33.36
C ASP A 243 -35.48 -6.73 -33.91
N GLY A 244 -36.42 -7.07 -33.05
CA GLY A 244 -37.74 -7.62 -33.34
C GLY A 244 -37.85 -9.14 -33.26
N SER A 245 -36.80 -9.86 -32.83
CA SER A 245 -36.80 -11.32 -32.73
C SER A 245 -35.78 -11.88 -31.74
N GLY A 246 -36.16 -12.14 -30.49
CA GLY A 246 -35.31 -12.74 -29.46
C GLY A 246 -34.14 -11.83 -29.08
N TRP A 247 -32.96 -12.41 -28.88
CA TRP A 247 -31.77 -11.65 -28.50
C TRP A 247 -31.00 -11.16 -29.73
N GLY A 248 -30.66 -9.85 -29.75
CA GLY A 248 -29.76 -9.22 -30.71
C GLY A 248 -28.54 -8.63 -30.01
N VAL A 249 -27.46 -8.39 -30.75
CA VAL A 249 -26.21 -7.82 -30.25
C VAL A 249 -26.13 -6.33 -30.58
N TYR A 250 -25.91 -5.51 -29.56
CA TYR A 250 -25.82 -4.05 -29.64
C TYR A 250 -24.53 -3.53 -29.05
N GLY A 251 -24.17 -2.29 -29.37
CA GLY A 251 -22.96 -1.66 -28.86
C GLY A 251 -23.09 -0.16 -28.68
N GLN A 252 -22.27 0.40 -27.79
CA GLN A 252 -22.08 1.82 -27.53
C GLN A 252 -20.62 2.13 -27.28
N ILE A 253 -20.12 3.22 -27.84
CA ILE A 253 -18.80 3.75 -27.49
C ILE A 253 -18.96 4.70 -26.32
N MET A 254 -18.08 4.55 -25.32
CA MET A 254 -17.99 5.38 -24.13
C MET A 254 -16.64 6.08 -24.06
N SER A 255 -16.59 7.31 -23.57
CA SER A 255 -15.32 7.95 -23.22
C SER A 255 -14.78 7.40 -21.88
N GLN A 256 -13.51 7.64 -21.60
CA GLN A 256 -12.91 7.28 -20.29
C GLN A 256 -13.55 8.03 -19.11
N ASN A 257 -14.31 9.10 -19.37
CA ASN A 257 -15.05 9.84 -18.34
C ASN A 257 -16.51 9.38 -18.18
N GLY A 258 -16.93 8.33 -18.92
CA GLY A 258 -18.27 7.78 -18.84
C GLY A 258 -19.31 8.47 -19.72
N GLU A 259 -18.89 9.32 -20.64
CA GLU A 259 -19.80 9.96 -21.60
C GLU A 259 -20.01 9.06 -22.82
N LYS A 260 -21.24 9.02 -23.35
CA LYS A 260 -21.56 8.31 -24.58
C LYS A 260 -20.97 9.05 -25.79
N VAL A 261 -20.23 8.32 -26.62
CA VAL A 261 -19.66 8.83 -27.88
C VAL A 261 -20.46 8.26 -29.04
N GLY A 262 -21.15 9.12 -29.79
CA GLY A 262 -22.06 8.69 -30.84
C GLY A 262 -23.35 8.07 -30.31
N SER A 263 -24.02 7.29 -31.15
CA SER A 263 -25.28 6.61 -30.84
C SER A 263 -25.06 5.12 -30.63
N GLU A 264 -25.94 4.49 -29.86
CA GLU A 264 -26.10 3.05 -29.80
C GLU A 264 -26.31 2.46 -31.21
N PHE A 265 -25.68 1.32 -31.49
CA PHE A 265 -25.71 0.70 -32.84
C PHE A 265 -25.93 -0.82 -32.76
N GLN A 266 -26.66 -1.36 -33.74
CA GLN A 266 -26.87 -2.80 -33.87
C GLN A 266 -25.65 -3.46 -34.55
N ILE A 267 -25.21 -4.60 -34.01
CA ILE A 267 -24.04 -5.33 -34.49
C ILE A 267 -24.46 -6.41 -35.49
N ASN A 268 -25.33 -7.34 -35.10
CA ASN A 268 -25.83 -8.41 -35.97
C ASN A 268 -26.64 -7.81 -37.15
N THR A 269 -26.49 -8.45 -38.31
CA THR A 269 -27.28 -8.13 -39.52
C THR A 269 -28.44 -9.11 -39.68
N GLU A 270 -28.21 -10.40 -39.37
CA GLU A 270 -29.26 -11.39 -39.26
C GLU A 270 -30.03 -11.16 -37.95
N THR A 271 -31.35 -11.05 -38.03
CA THR A 271 -32.23 -10.75 -36.88
C THR A 271 -33.19 -11.89 -36.57
N SER A 272 -33.10 -13.02 -37.30
CA SER A 272 -33.94 -14.17 -36.99
C SER A 272 -33.33 -15.02 -35.88
N ASN A 273 -34.15 -15.43 -34.92
CA ASN A 273 -33.73 -16.19 -33.75
C ASN A 273 -32.78 -15.38 -32.82
N ASN A 274 -31.93 -16.07 -32.07
CA ASN A 274 -31.04 -15.44 -31.07
C ASN A 274 -29.63 -15.23 -31.63
N GLN A 275 -29.13 -14.00 -31.43
CA GLN A 275 -27.73 -13.65 -31.50
C GLN A 275 -27.29 -13.24 -30.12
N ASN A 276 -26.33 -13.96 -29.53
CA ASN A 276 -25.95 -13.78 -28.13
C ASN A 276 -24.47 -14.06 -27.88
N GLU A 277 -24.02 -13.95 -26.63
CA GLU A 277 -22.65 -14.16 -26.17
C GLU A 277 -21.63 -13.32 -26.96
N PRO A 278 -21.79 -11.98 -27.02
CA PRO A 278 -20.83 -11.14 -27.72
C PRO A 278 -19.46 -11.13 -27.02
N SER A 279 -18.41 -11.04 -27.84
CA SER A 279 -17.05 -10.76 -27.39
C SER A 279 -16.43 -9.70 -28.27
N VAL A 280 -15.72 -8.74 -27.70
CA VAL A 280 -15.12 -7.62 -28.42
C VAL A 280 -13.64 -7.46 -28.09
N THR A 281 -12.84 -7.10 -29.09
CA THR A 281 -11.43 -6.77 -28.89
C THR A 281 -11.02 -5.59 -29.80
N PRO A 282 -10.07 -4.72 -29.34
CA PRO A 282 -9.54 -3.66 -30.20
C PRO A 282 -8.65 -4.24 -31.29
N LEU A 283 -8.48 -3.50 -32.38
CA LEU A 283 -7.48 -3.76 -33.41
C LEU A 283 -6.38 -2.70 -33.35
N ASN A 284 -5.12 -3.09 -33.54
CA ASN A 284 -3.94 -2.20 -33.47
C ASN A 284 -3.88 -1.13 -34.58
N ASP A 285 -4.99 -0.74 -35.16
CA ASP A 285 -5.17 0.34 -36.14
C ASP A 285 -6.34 1.27 -35.79
N GLY A 286 -6.78 1.20 -34.52
CA GLY A 286 -7.84 2.01 -33.95
C GLY A 286 -9.25 1.45 -34.12
N GLY A 287 -9.47 0.38 -34.93
CA GLY A 287 -10.77 -0.29 -35.07
C GLY A 287 -11.02 -1.32 -33.95
N PHE A 288 -12.13 -2.06 -34.09
CA PHE A 288 -12.46 -3.19 -33.24
C PHE A 288 -13.22 -4.28 -34.00
N VAL A 289 -13.18 -5.49 -33.47
CA VAL A 289 -13.94 -6.62 -33.99
C VAL A 289 -14.85 -7.17 -32.90
N VAL A 290 -16.08 -7.53 -33.29
CA VAL A 290 -17.06 -8.19 -32.44
C VAL A 290 -17.34 -9.56 -32.99
N THR A 291 -17.39 -10.57 -32.13
CA THR A 291 -17.84 -11.93 -32.42
C THR A 291 -19.06 -12.27 -31.60
N TRP A 292 -19.93 -13.16 -32.09
CA TRP A 292 -21.11 -13.63 -31.37
C TRP A 292 -21.56 -15.01 -31.84
N THR A 293 -22.39 -15.64 -31.03
CA THR A 293 -23.08 -16.89 -31.38
C THR A 293 -24.42 -16.58 -32.02
N SER A 294 -24.68 -17.11 -33.24
CA SER A 294 -25.94 -16.95 -33.95
C SER A 294 -26.66 -18.29 -34.11
N SER A 295 -27.95 -18.31 -33.78
CA SER A 295 -28.78 -19.52 -33.84
C SER A 295 -29.37 -19.74 -35.25
N GLY A 296 -29.07 -20.89 -35.86
CA GLY A 296 -29.68 -21.37 -37.10
C GLY A 296 -29.20 -20.69 -38.37
N GLN A 297 -28.32 -19.70 -38.30
CA GLN A 297 -27.87 -18.92 -39.45
C GLN A 297 -26.97 -19.71 -40.39
N ASP A 298 -26.15 -20.65 -39.91
CA ASP A 298 -25.27 -21.51 -40.68
C ASP A 298 -25.99 -22.77 -41.25
N GLY A 299 -27.26 -22.95 -40.87
CA GLY A 299 -28.09 -24.06 -41.32
C GLY A 299 -28.05 -25.31 -40.39
N SER A 300 -27.31 -25.28 -39.29
CA SER A 300 -27.22 -26.38 -38.34
C SER A 300 -26.88 -25.93 -36.93
N GLY A 301 -27.88 -25.76 -36.06
CA GLY A 301 -27.66 -25.40 -34.67
C GLY A 301 -27.21 -23.96 -34.48
N THR A 302 -26.06 -23.74 -33.84
CA THR A 302 -25.46 -22.42 -33.65
C THR A 302 -24.12 -22.32 -34.37
N GLY A 303 -23.78 -21.13 -34.91
CA GLY A 303 -22.51 -20.82 -35.53
C GLY A 303 -21.92 -19.50 -34.99
N ILE A 304 -20.61 -19.30 -35.18
CA ILE A 304 -19.88 -18.10 -34.77
C ILE A 304 -19.80 -17.12 -35.94
N TYR A 305 -20.16 -15.87 -35.67
CA TYR A 305 -20.10 -14.76 -36.61
C TYR A 305 -19.23 -13.63 -36.10
N SER A 306 -18.70 -12.82 -37.01
CA SER A 306 -17.89 -11.64 -36.69
C SER A 306 -18.21 -10.46 -37.57
N LYS A 307 -17.94 -9.25 -37.08
CA LYS A 307 -18.06 -8.00 -37.83
C LYS A 307 -16.99 -7.02 -37.39
N ILE A 308 -16.40 -6.27 -38.32
CA ILE A 308 -15.29 -5.37 -38.03
C ILE A 308 -15.74 -3.92 -38.21
N TYR A 309 -15.33 -3.07 -37.29
CA TYR A 309 -15.66 -1.67 -37.22
C TYR A 309 -14.42 -0.77 -37.19
N ASN A 310 -14.58 0.47 -37.62
CA ASN A 310 -13.64 1.55 -37.33
C ASN A 310 -13.89 2.09 -35.91
N ALA A 311 -12.98 2.93 -35.39
CA ALA A 311 -13.10 3.52 -34.04
C ALA A 311 -14.40 4.34 -33.84
N ASP A 312 -15.00 4.88 -34.90
CA ASP A 312 -16.24 5.64 -34.86
C ASP A 312 -17.52 4.78 -34.99
N ALA A 313 -17.40 3.45 -34.84
CA ALA A 313 -18.46 2.46 -35.03
C ALA A 313 -18.99 2.35 -36.47
N SER A 314 -18.38 2.99 -37.46
CA SER A 314 -18.71 2.72 -38.88
C SER A 314 -18.22 1.33 -39.27
N VAL A 315 -19.02 0.61 -40.05
CA VAL A 315 -18.70 -0.76 -40.49
C VAL A 315 -17.52 -0.76 -41.45
N ARG A 316 -16.44 -1.50 -41.08
CA ARG A 316 -15.26 -1.71 -41.97
C ARG A 316 -15.43 -2.96 -42.80
N THR A 317 -15.81 -4.10 -42.20
CA THR A 317 -16.10 -5.36 -42.88
C THR A 317 -17.43 -5.88 -42.37
N GLY A 318 -18.31 -6.26 -43.32
CA GLY A 318 -19.64 -6.77 -42.98
C GLY A 318 -19.60 -8.10 -42.24
N GLU A 319 -20.76 -8.53 -41.79
CA GLU A 319 -20.95 -9.78 -41.07
C GLU A 319 -20.40 -10.98 -41.88
N SER A 320 -19.64 -11.84 -41.21
CA SER A 320 -19.04 -13.03 -41.81
C SER A 320 -18.99 -14.18 -40.81
N GLN A 321 -19.17 -15.42 -41.31
CA GLN A 321 -19.05 -16.62 -40.50
C GLN A 321 -17.58 -16.93 -40.17
N VAL A 322 -17.30 -17.29 -38.92
CA VAL A 322 -15.96 -17.59 -38.39
C VAL A 322 -15.64 -19.09 -38.51
N ASN A 323 -16.51 -19.95 -37.97
CA ASN A 323 -16.33 -21.39 -38.01
C ASN A 323 -16.45 -21.93 -39.45
N THR A 324 -15.55 -22.86 -39.81
CA THR A 324 -15.58 -23.58 -41.10
C THR A 324 -16.47 -24.82 -41.00
N THR A 325 -16.40 -25.50 -39.84
CA THR A 325 -17.27 -26.64 -39.53
C THR A 325 -18.63 -26.14 -39.06
N THR A 326 -19.72 -26.49 -39.79
CA THR A 326 -21.09 -26.04 -39.50
C THR A 326 -21.99 -27.16 -38.95
N THR A 327 -21.44 -28.36 -38.72
CA THR A 327 -22.19 -29.48 -38.14
C THR A 327 -22.31 -29.31 -36.64
N ASN A 328 -23.52 -29.48 -36.08
CA ASN A 328 -23.84 -29.29 -34.66
C ASN A 328 -23.68 -27.83 -34.21
N ASN A 329 -23.36 -27.62 -32.92
CA ASN A 329 -23.27 -26.28 -32.33
C ASN A 329 -21.83 -25.81 -32.23
N GLN A 330 -21.61 -24.57 -32.63
CA GLN A 330 -20.44 -23.77 -32.28
C GLN A 330 -20.91 -22.56 -31.48
N TYR A 331 -20.33 -22.34 -30.32
CA TYR A 331 -20.82 -21.37 -29.34
C TYR A 331 -19.72 -20.86 -28.41
N GLN A 332 -20.03 -19.83 -27.60
CA GLN A 332 -19.12 -19.23 -26.62
C GLN A 332 -17.80 -18.78 -27.22
N SER A 333 -17.89 -17.95 -28.28
CA SER A 333 -16.68 -17.36 -28.89
C SER A 333 -16.01 -16.36 -27.96
N ASN A 334 -14.68 -16.31 -28.02
CA ASN A 334 -13.87 -15.25 -27.47
C ASN A 334 -12.91 -14.74 -28.52
N VAL A 335 -12.73 -13.42 -28.59
CA VAL A 335 -11.82 -12.79 -29.53
C VAL A 335 -10.75 -11.99 -28.80
N THR A 336 -9.50 -12.13 -29.23
CA THR A 336 -8.37 -11.35 -28.72
C THR A 336 -7.57 -10.75 -29.88
N THR A 337 -7.03 -9.54 -29.65
CA THR A 337 -6.14 -8.86 -30.60
C THR A 337 -4.87 -9.66 -30.84
N THR A 338 -4.25 -9.50 -32.01
CA THR A 338 -2.91 -9.98 -32.32
C THR A 338 -2.13 -8.89 -33.06
N SER A 339 -0.81 -9.00 -33.10
CA SER A 339 0.02 -8.04 -33.84
C SER A 339 -0.37 -7.91 -35.34
N SER A 340 -0.93 -8.97 -35.93
CA SER A 340 -1.33 -9.01 -37.35
C SER A 340 -2.83 -8.75 -37.58
N GLY A 341 -3.67 -8.81 -36.55
CA GLY A 341 -5.12 -8.70 -36.61
C GLY A 341 -5.80 -9.21 -35.37
N TYR A 342 -6.48 -10.37 -35.45
CA TYR A 342 -7.17 -10.94 -34.30
C TYR A 342 -7.21 -12.48 -34.35
N PHE A 343 -7.40 -13.09 -33.19
CA PHE A 343 -7.58 -14.52 -33.01
C PHE A 343 -8.94 -14.78 -32.35
N VAL A 344 -9.71 -15.72 -32.87
CA VAL A 344 -11.01 -16.13 -32.36
C VAL A 344 -10.91 -17.57 -31.86
N THR A 345 -11.41 -17.82 -30.66
CA THR A 345 -11.61 -19.17 -30.11
C THR A 345 -13.08 -19.42 -29.87
N TRP A 346 -13.51 -20.68 -29.90
CA TRP A 346 -14.88 -21.10 -29.62
C TRP A 346 -14.96 -22.55 -29.18
N THR A 347 -16.06 -22.90 -28.59
CA THR A 347 -16.44 -24.29 -28.28
C THR A 347 -17.16 -24.91 -29.48
N SER A 348 -16.72 -26.08 -29.94
CA SER A 348 -17.37 -26.82 -31.03
C SER A 348 -17.80 -28.21 -30.55
N ASN A 349 -19.08 -28.54 -30.76
CA ASN A 349 -19.67 -29.78 -30.30
C ASN A 349 -19.39 -30.94 -31.25
N ILE A 350 -18.80 -32.01 -30.73
CA ILE A 350 -18.51 -33.32 -31.40
C ILE A 350 -17.52 -33.19 -32.57
N GLN A 351 -16.88 -32.09 -32.80
CA GLN A 351 -15.99 -31.91 -33.95
C GLN A 351 -14.70 -32.73 -33.83
N ASP A 352 -14.19 -32.93 -32.62
CA ASP A 352 -13.04 -33.79 -32.31
C ASP A 352 -13.39 -35.28 -32.14
N GLY A 353 -14.69 -35.62 -32.19
CA GLY A 353 -15.22 -36.96 -32.07
C GLY A 353 -15.67 -37.35 -30.65
N SER A 354 -15.57 -36.49 -29.67
CA SER A 354 -15.98 -36.76 -28.27
C SER A 354 -16.37 -35.50 -27.53
N GLY A 355 -17.65 -35.19 -27.36
CA GLY A 355 -18.12 -34.07 -26.57
C GLY A 355 -17.83 -32.69 -27.21
N ASP A 356 -17.47 -31.73 -26.39
CA ASP A 356 -17.12 -30.39 -26.82
C ASP A 356 -15.59 -30.21 -26.85
N GLY A 357 -15.06 -29.54 -27.88
CA GLY A 357 -13.65 -29.22 -28.03
C GLY A 357 -13.41 -27.74 -28.31
N ILE A 358 -12.19 -27.25 -28.06
CA ILE A 358 -11.80 -25.85 -28.28
C ILE A 358 -11.10 -25.70 -29.63
N TYR A 359 -11.62 -24.80 -30.45
CA TYR A 359 -11.11 -24.49 -31.77
C TYR A 359 -10.70 -23.03 -31.86
N GLY A 360 -9.78 -22.72 -32.78
CA GLY A 360 -9.29 -21.37 -33.00
C GLY A 360 -9.01 -21.07 -34.46
N LYS A 361 -8.99 -19.75 -34.84
CA LYS A 361 -8.73 -19.27 -36.18
C LYS A 361 -8.13 -17.87 -36.16
N PHE A 362 -7.10 -17.61 -36.95
CA PHE A 362 -6.45 -16.30 -37.04
C PHE A 362 -6.90 -15.52 -38.28
N TYR A 363 -7.04 -14.22 -38.09
CA TYR A 363 -7.44 -13.27 -39.12
C TYR A 363 -6.53 -12.04 -39.15
N ASP A 364 -6.42 -11.40 -40.32
CA ASP A 364 -5.85 -10.08 -40.44
C ASP A 364 -6.86 -8.98 -39.98
N LYS A 365 -6.42 -7.72 -39.93
CA LYS A 365 -7.24 -6.57 -39.55
C LYS A 365 -8.45 -6.29 -40.45
N SER A 366 -8.48 -6.89 -41.64
CA SER A 366 -9.56 -6.76 -42.64
C SER A 366 -10.53 -7.95 -42.61
N GLY A 367 -10.24 -8.98 -41.82
CA GLY A 367 -11.03 -10.21 -41.73
C GLY A 367 -10.63 -11.31 -42.72
N ASN A 368 -9.46 -11.18 -43.40
CA ASN A 368 -8.95 -12.28 -44.22
C ASN A 368 -8.29 -13.34 -43.31
N VAL A 369 -8.52 -14.61 -43.62
CA VAL A 369 -7.97 -15.74 -42.87
C VAL A 369 -6.44 -15.80 -43.01
N LEU A 370 -5.72 -15.78 -41.89
CA LEU A 370 -4.27 -15.98 -41.81
C LEU A 370 -3.92 -17.45 -41.50
N VAL A 371 -4.62 -18.05 -40.53
CA VAL A 371 -4.54 -19.47 -40.19
C VAL A 371 -5.95 -20.01 -40.15
N ASP A 372 -6.23 -21.08 -40.87
CA ASP A 372 -7.55 -21.71 -40.87
C ASP A 372 -7.86 -22.43 -39.57
N GLU A 373 -9.10 -22.87 -39.41
CA GLU A 373 -9.62 -23.54 -38.23
C GLU A 373 -8.73 -24.69 -37.77
N PHE A 374 -8.31 -24.68 -36.50
CA PHE A 374 -7.51 -25.73 -35.89
C PHE A 374 -7.96 -26.00 -34.45
N GLN A 375 -7.70 -27.20 -33.96
CA GLN A 375 -7.98 -27.57 -32.56
C GLN A 375 -6.91 -27.03 -31.63
N VAL A 376 -7.32 -26.40 -30.51
CA VAL A 376 -6.44 -25.81 -29.50
C VAL A 376 -6.13 -26.81 -28.38
N ASN A 377 -7.15 -27.51 -27.89
CA ASN A 377 -6.97 -28.56 -26.87
C ASN A 377 -6.34 -29.81 -27.49
N THR A 378 -5.51 -30.52 -26.73
CA THR A 378 -4.88 -31.79 -27.14
C THR A 378 -5.57 -32.99 -26.54
N THR A 379 -6.22 -32.83 -25.39
CA THR A 379 -7.08 -33.84 -24.76
C THR A 379 -8.47 -33.76 -25.40
N THR A 380 -8.92 -34.84 -26.05
CA THR A 380 -10.21 -34.87 -26.77
C THR A 380 -11.28 -35.68 -26.03
N ALA A 381 -10.94 -36.27 -24.87
CA ALA A 381 -11.90 -37.00 -24.07
C ALA A 381 -12.79 -36.06 -23.26
N ASN A 382 -14.11 -36.34 -23.24
CA ASN A 382 -15.11 -35.54 -22.54
C ASN A 382 -15.27 -34.09 -23.11
N ASP A 383 -15.77 -33.18 -22.30
CA ASP A 383 -16.08 -31.83 -22.71
C ASP A 383 -14.97 -30.85 -22.34
N GLN A 384 -14.57 -30.00 -23.29
CA GLN A 384 -13.74 -28.82 -23.11
C GLN A 384 -14.53 -27.60 -23.56
N ARG A 385 -14.71 -26.62 -22.66
CA ARG A 385 -15.66 -25.51 -22.89
C ARG A 385 -15.14 -24.17 -22.42
N TYR A 386 -15.74 -23.11 -22.93
CA TYR A 386 -15.64 -21.75 -22.41
C TYR A 386 -14.20 -21.21 -22.49
N SER A 387 -13.65 -21.17 -23.70
CA SER A 387 -12.29 -20.66 -23.89
C SER A 387 -12.19 -19.14 -23.72
N ARG A 388 -11.07 -18.71 -23.17
CA ARG A 388 -10.63 -17.31 -23.10
C ARG A 388 -9.20 -17.22 -23.60
N ALA A 389 -8.87 -16.12 -24.29
CA ALA A 389 -7.57 -15.94 -24.90
C ALA A 389 -7.01 -14.54 -24.63
N SER A 390 -5.71 -14.43 -24.45
CA SER A 390 -5.01 -13.16 -24.27
C SER A 390 -3.67 -13.18 -24.99
N GLN A 391 -3.35 -12.10 -25.74
CA GLN A 391 -2.05 -11.95 -26.39
C GLN A 391 -0.97 -11.59 -25.39
N LEU A 392 0.17 -12.30 -25.46
CA LEU A 392 1.38 -12.02 -24.69
C LEU A 392 2.27 -11.03 -25.46
N ASP A 393 3.15 -10.31 -24.75
CA ASP A 393 4.04 -9.30 -25.37
C ASP A 393 5.03 -9.92 -26.38
N ASN A 394 5.31 -11.23 -26.30
CA ASN A 394 6.10 -11.95 -27.30
C ASN A 394 5.32 -12.31 -28.58
N GLY A 395 4.05 -11.93 -28.65
CA GLY A 395 3.15 -12.18 -29.78
C GLY A 395 2.42 -13.53 -29.75
N ASN A 396 2.75 -14.43 -28.84
CA ASN A 396 2.02 -15.68 -28.63
C ASN A 396 0.66 -15.40 -27.96
N ILE A 397 -0.25 -16.36 -28.05
CA ILE A 397 -1.57 -16.29 -27.45
C ILE A 397 -1.67 -17.35 -26.35
N ALA A 398 -1.96 -16.93 -25.13
CA ALA A 398 -2.35 -17.84 -24.06
C ALA A 398 -3.86 -18.09 -24.18
N VAL A 399 -4.26 -19.36 -24.17
CA VAL A 399 -5.67 -19.78 -24.20
C VAL A 399 -5.93 -20.61 -22.96
N ALA A 400 -7.00 -20.32 -22.24
CA ALA A 400 -7.46 -21.12 -21.12
C ALA A 400 -8.90 -21.57 -21.35
N TRP A 401 -9.28 -22.72 -20.78
CA TRP A 401 -10.62 -23.30 -20.83
C TRP A 401 -10.85 -24.18 -19.58
N PHE A 402 -12.08 -24.54 -19.33
CA PHE A 402 -12.33 -25.61 -18.37
C PHE A 402 -12.71 -26.92 -19.10
N ALA A 403 -12.22 -28.02 -18.54
CA ALA A 403 -12.43 -29.37 -19.08
C ALA A 403 -12.81 -30.36 -17.99
N GLN A 404 -13.54 -31.41 -18.36
CA GLN A 404 -13.82 -32.48 -17.42
C GLN A 404 -12.55 -33.27 -17.10
N ASP A 405 -12.21 -33.34 -15.80
CA ASP A 405 -11.11 -34.11 -15.25
C ASP A 405 -11.60 -35.36 -14.48
N SER A 406 -10.83 -35.86 -13.49
CA SER A 406 -11.13 -37.11 -12.80
C SER A 406 -12.32 -37.04 -11.84
N ASP A 407 -12.68 -35.87 -11.32
CA ASP A 407 -13.68 -35.66 -10.27
C ASP A 407 -14.58 -34.43 -10.45
N GLY A 408 -14.52 -33.74 -11.61
CA GLY A 408 -15.40 -32.62 -11.92
C GLY A 408 -14.98 -31.85 -13.15
N TRP A 409 -14.76 -30.57 -12.98
CA TRP A 409 -14.23 -29.66 -13.99
C TRP A 409 -12.92 -29.05 -13.48
N GLY A 410 -11.86 -29.12 -14.28
CA GLY A 410 -10.57 -28.48 -14.02
C GLY A 410 -10.27 -27.36 -15.03
N VAL A 411 -9.33 -26.50 -14.71
CA VAL A 411 -8.88 -25.38 -15.55
C VAL A 411 -7.59 -25.76 -16.29
N PHE A 412 -7.59 -25.59 -17.59
CA PHE A 412 -6.48 -25.93 -18.48
C PHE A 412 -6.01 -24.73 -19.31
N THR A 413 -4.76 -24.75 -19.72
CA THR A 413 -4.17 -23.73 -20.59
C THR A 413 -3.27 -24.34 -21.65
N GLN A 414 -3.20 -23.66 -22.81
CA GLN A 414 -2.29 -23.94 -23.91
C GLN A 414 -1.81 -22.61 -24.51
N VAL A 415 -0.53 -22.52 -24.83
CA VAL A 415 0.01 -21.39 -25.58
C VAL A 415 0.07 -21.72 -27.07
N VAL A 416 -0.30 -20.75 -27.91
CA VAL A 416 -0.35 -20.88 -29.38
C VAL A 416 0.49 -19.77 -29.99
N ASP A 417 1.30 -20.09 -31.01
CA ASP A 417 2.03 -19.08 -31.77
C ASP A 417 1.14 -18.40 -32.86
N PRO A 418 1.54 -17.26 -33.43
CA PRO A 418 0.75 -16.59 -34.49
C PRO A 418 0.58 -17.40 -35.80
N GLN A 419 1.24 -18.54 -35.92
CA GLN A 419 1.12 -19.49 -37.04
C GLN A 419 0.16 -20.64 -36.72
N GLY A 420 -0.44 -20.68 -35.53
CA GLY A 420 -1.37 -21.72 -35.08
C GLY A 420 -0.68 -22.98 -34.51
N ASN A 421 0.63 -22.94 -34.29
CA ASN A 421 1.31 -24.08 -33.66
C ASN A 421 1.16 -24.00 -32.12
N LEU A 422 0.92 -25.17 -31.53
CA LEU A 422 0.86 -25.30 -30.06
C LEU A 422 2.27 -25.26 -29.48
N ILE A 423 2.48 -24.41 -28.46
CA ILE A 423 3.76 -24.25 -27.75
C ILE A 423 3.65 -24.95 -26.38
N GLY A 424 4.56 -25.88 -26.12
CA GLY A 424 4.53 -26.68 -24.89
C GLY A 424 3.40 -27.70 -24.90
N SER A 425 2.98 -28.11 -23.70
CA SER A 425 1.90 -29.08 -23.50
C SER A 425 0.69 -28.38 -22.90
N GLU A 426 -0.50 -28.92 -23.18
CA GLU A 426 -1.70 -28.62 -22.41
C GLU A 426 -1.42 -28.86 -20.93
N THR A 427 -1.70 -27.87 -20.08
CA THR A 427 -1.33 -27.86 -18.67
C THR A 427 -2.54 -27.52 -17.80
N GLN A 428 -2.80 -28.34 -16.78
CA GLN A 428 -3.81 -28.06 -15.76
C GLN A 428 -3.30 -26.95 -14.83
N VAL A 429 -4.09 -25.87 -14.70
CA VAL A 429 -3.70 -24.65 -13.96
C VAL A 429 -4.03 -24.78 -12.47
N ASN A 430 -5.21 -25.33 -12.14
CA ASN A 430 -5.62 -25.55 -10.76
C ASN A 430 -4.80 -26.69 -10.13
N SER A 431 -4.44 -26.51 -8.86
CA SER A 431 -3.75 -27.54 -8.06
C SER A 431 -4.70 -28.32 -7.15
N THR A 432 -5.87 -27.74 -6.88
CA THR A 432 -6.94 -28.41 -6.14
C THR A 432 -7.82 -29.12 -7.15
N GLU A 433 -7.82 -30.45 -7.15
CA GLU A 433 -8.61 -31.29 -8.07
C GLU A 433 -10.02 -31.58 -7.54
N ALA A 434 -10.26 -31.44 -6.21
CA ALA A 434 -11.56 -31.72 -5.63
C ALA A 434 -12.63 -30.69 -6.09
N ASP A 435 -13.84 -31.22 -6.34
CA ASP A 435 -15.01 -30.43 -6.80
C ASP A 435 -14.84 -29.86 -8.22
N SER A 436 -15.52 -28.76 -8.53
CA SER A 436 -15.54 -28.20 -9.89
C SER A 436 -14.94 -26.80 -9.94
N GLN A 437 -14.03 -26.61 -10.88
CA GLN A 437 -13.45 -25.33 -11.24
C GLN A 437 -13.95 -24.89 -12.62
N ASN A 438 -14.57 -23.72 -12.71
CA ASN A 438 -15.15 -23.20 -13.96
C ASN A 438 -15.21 -21.66 -14.00
N TYR A 439 -15.90 -21.09 -14.97
CA TYR A 439 -16.02 -19.64 -15.17
C TYR A 439 -14.66 -18.94 -15.12
N ILE A 440 -13.84 -19.31 -16.08
CA ILE A 440 -12.47 -18.81 -16.21
C ILE A 440 -12.40 -17.44 -16.86
N ASP A 441 -11.33 -16.72 -16.55
CA ASP A 441 -10.87 -15.56 -17.33
C ASP A 441 -9.34 -15.51 -17.36
N ILE A 442 -8.77 -14.75 -18.33
CA ILE A 442 -7.33 -14.70 -18.56
C ILE A 442 -6.89 -13.30 -18.99
N ALA A 443 -5.78 -12.82 -18.46
CA ALA A 443 -5.13 -11.60 -18.91
C ALA A 443 -3.61 -11.76 -18.94
N ALA A 444 -2.97 -11.25 -19.99
CA ALA A 444 -1.53 -11.04 -19.99
C ALA A 444 -1.21 -9.91 -19.01
N ILE A 445 -0.23 -10.09 -18.12
CA ILE A 445 0.10 -9.11 -17.07
C ILE A 445 1.43 -8.40 -17.32
N ASP A 446 2.41 -9.08 -17.83
CA ASP A 446 3.69 -8.48 -18.27
C ASP A 446 4.29 -9.31 -19.39
N GLY A 447 5.39 -8.86 -19.94
CA GLY A 447 6.01 -9.35 -21.18
C GLY A 447 6.08 -10.84 -21.42
N ASN A 448 5.98 -11.66 -20.38
CA ASN A 448 6.09 -13.11 -20.49
C ASN A 448 5.18 -13.89 -19.54
N ARG A 449 4.24 -13.25 -18.87
CA ARG A 449 3.33 -13.90 -17.91
C ARG A 449 1.88 -13.56 -18.20
N PHE A 450 1.01 -14.45 -17.79
CA PHE A 450 -0.43 -14.24 -17.78
C PHE A 450 -1.03 -14.80 -16.50
N VAL A 451 -2.13 -14.23 -16.09
CA VAL A 451 -2.92 -14.71 -14.94
C VAL A 451 -4.18 -15.39 -15.46
N VAL A 452 -4.49 -16.54 -14.89
CA VAL A 452 -5.74 -17.25 -15.09
C VAL A 452 -6.53 -17.18 -13.79
N THR A 453 -7.80 -16.81 -13.88
CA THR A 453 -8.72 -16.79 -12.74
C THR A 453 -9.87 -17.78 -12.97
N TRP A 454 -10.41 -18.32 -11.90
CA TRP A 454 -11.53 -19.26 -11.98
C TRP A 454 -12.37 -19.25 -10.69
N ASN A 455 -13.56 -19.78 -10.81
CA ASN A 455 -14.42 -20.06 -9.68
C ASN A 455 -14.20 -21.49 -9.20
N ASN A 456 -13.90 -21.66 -7.91
CA ASN A 456 -13.79 -22.96 -7.26
C ASN A 456 -15.08 -23.23 -6.48
N PHE A 457 -15.83 -24.26 -6.90
CA PHE A 457 -17.02 -24.72 -6.20
C PHE A 457 -16.59 -25.74 -5.14
N ASN A 458 -16.76 -25.41 -3.88
CA ASN A 458 -16.59 -26.35 -2.79
C ASN A 458 -17.92 -27.09 -2.56
N GLY A 459 -17.90 -28.40 -2.38
CA GLY A 459 -19.11 -29.22 -2.19
C GLY A 459 -19.93 -28.86 -0.94
N ASP A 460 -19.43 -28.01 -0.08
CA ASP A 460 -20.11 -27.48 1.11
C ASP A 460 -20.90 -26.17 0.85
N GLY A 461 -20.88 -25.65 -0.40
CA GLY A 461 -21.55 -24.42 -0.80
C GLY A 461 -20.74 -23.15 -0.57
N THR A 462 -19.49 -23.26 -0.14
CA THR A 462 -18.56 -22.13 -0.08
C THR A 462 -17.79 -22.03 -1.40
N ASN A 463 -18.14 -21.07 -2.25
CA ASN A 463 -17.42 -20.83 -3.49
C ASN A 463 -16.32 -19.79 -3.27
N SER A 464 -15.19 -19.94 -3.97
CA SER A 464 -14.10 -18.98 -3.91
C SER A 464 -13.57 -18.63 -5.30
N ALA A 465 -13.23 -17.35 -5.52
CA ALA A 465 -12.48 -16.93 -6.68
C ALA A 465 -11.00 -17.24 -6.44
N ARG A 466 -10.36 -17.89 -7.42
CA ARG A 466 -8.96 -18.29 -7.37
C ARG A 466 -8.20 -17.77 -8.56
N ALA A 467 -6.89 -17.67 -8.43
CA ALA A 467 -6.00 -17.25 -9.50
C ALA A 467 -4.65 -17.96 -9.44
N ARG A 468 -3.97 -18.01 -10.58
CA ARG A 468 -2.57 -18.43 -10.71
C ARG A 468 -1.89 -17.67 -11.82
N ILE A 469 -0.63 -17.27 -11.57
CA ILE A 469 0.21 -16.65 -12.60
C ILE A 469 1.03 -17.74 -13.30
N VAL A 470 1.01 -17.70 -14.62
CA VAL A 470 1.64 -18.68 -15.51
C VAL A 470 2.60 -17.97 -16.46
N ASN A 471 3.77 -18.56 -16.71
CA ASN A 471 4.75 -18.08 -17.68
C ASN A 471 4.35 -18.44 -19.12
N SER A 472 4.89 -17.75 -20.11
CA SER A 472 4.60 -17.99 -21.52
C SER A 472 5.04 -19.39 -22.06
N ASP A 473 5.80 -20.15 -21.27
CA ASP A 473 6.16 -21.54 -21.55
C ASP A 473 5.25 -22.57 -20.83
N ALA A 474 4.14 -22.10 -20.28
CA ALA A 474 3.16 -22.86 -19.48
C ALA A 474 3.70 -23.41 -18.13
N THR A 475 4.85 -22.92 -17.65
CA THR A 475 5.30 -23.18 -16.28
C THR A 475 4.64 -22.22 -15.30
N PHE A 476 4.51 -22.61 -14.04
CA PHE A 476 3.89 -21.76 -13.03
C PHE A 476 4.89 -20.76 -12.44
N PHE A 477 4.49 -19.50 -12.35
CA PHE A 477 5.27 -18.46 -11.70
C PHE A 477 5.12 -18.52 -10.17
N ASN A 478 3.90 -18.77 -9.69
CA ASN A 478 3.58 -18.87 -8.27
C ASN A 478 2.65 -20.06 -7.99
N ASP A 479 2.35 -20.29 -6.72
CA ASP A 479 1.29 -21.20 -6.31
C ASP A 479 -0.09 -20.58 -6.58
N GLU A 480 -1.12 -21.42 -6.62
CA GLU A 480 -2.52 -21.00 -6.65
C GLU A 480 -2.86 -20.19 -5.40
N PHE A 481 -3.55 -19.07 -5.58
CA PHE A 481 -3.97 -18.20 -4.47
C PHE A 481 -5.46 -17.85 -4.55
N GLN A 482 -6.04 -17.60 -3.38
CA GLN A 482 -7.41 -17.13 -3.27
C GLN A 482 -7.47 -15.64 -3.49
N VAL A 483 -8.42 -15.19 -4.31
CA VAL A 483 -8.61 -13.77 -4.66
C VAL A 483 -9.47 -13.06 -3.62
N ASN A 484 -10.56 -13.68 -3.22
CA ASN A 484 -11.50 -13.13 -2.25
C ASN A 484 -11.04 -13.38 -0.81
N GLU A 485 -11.37 -12.48 0.11
CA GLU A 485 -11.11 -12.67 1.54
C GLU A 485 -11.92 -13.84 2.11
N GLU A 486 -11.34 -14.61 3.06
CA GLU A 486 -11.95 -15.82 3.62
C GLU A 486 -13.31 -15.63 4.31
N ASN A 487 -13.66 -14.40 4.70
CA ASN A 487 -14.88 -14.08 5.46
C ASN A 487 -16.02 -13.51 4.62
N PHE A 488 -15.86 -13.43 3.29
CA PHE A 488 -16.92 -12.97 2.39
C PHE A 488 -17.82 -14.12 1.93
N PRO A 489 -19.11 -13.82 1.58
CA PRO A 489 -20.02 -14.81 0.98
C PRO A 489 -19.43 -15.45 -0.28
N PRO A 490 -20.01 -16.58 -0.78
CA PRO A 490 -19.48 -17.26 -1.95
C PRO A 490 -19.43 -16.32 -3.16
N GLN A 491 -18.23 -15.95 -3.56
CA GLN A 491 -17.95 -15.04 -4.67
C GLN A 491 -17.74 -15.84 -5.95
N THR A 492 -18.26 -15.33 -7.06
CA THR A 492 -18.36 -16.11 -8.29
C THR A 492 -17.99 -15.30 -9.54
N TRP A 493 -17.66 -16.00 -10.62
CA TRP A 493 -17.45 -15.45 -11.97
C TRP A 493 -16.36 -14.37 -12.02
N PRO A 494 -15.10 -14.70 -11.66
CA PRO A 494 -14.02 -13.74 -11.70
C PRO A 494 -13.73 -13.28 -13.13
N LYS A 495 -13.42 -11.99 -13.25
CA LYS A 495 -12.92 -11.33 -14.45
C LYS A 495 -11.58 -10.71 -14.14
N VAL A 496 -10.66 -10.71 -15.09
CA VAL A 496 -9.33 -10.18 -14.86
C VAL A 496 -8.88 -9.27 -16.01
N THR A 497 -8.25 -8.16 -15.67
CA THR A 497 -7.66 -7.24 -16.64
C THR A 497 -6.32 -6.71 -16.15
N ARG A 498 -5.37 -6.55 -17.11
CA ARG A 498 -4.11 -5.83 -16.88
C ARG A 498 -4.38 -4.34 -16.72
N LEU A 499 -3.63 -3.68 -15.84
CA LEU A 499 -3.64 -2.22 -15.69
C LEU A 499 -2.38 -1.62 -16.32
N GLU A 500 -2.50 -0.54 -17.09
CA GLU A 500 -1.32 0.12 -17.70
C GLU A 500 -0.38 0.74 -16.66
N GLY A 501 -0.87 1.04 -15.45
CA GLY A 501 -0.06 1.50 -14.32
C GLY A 501 0.81 0.42 -13.68
N GLY A 502 0.75 -0.82 -14.20
CA GLY A 502 1.32 -2.03 -13.62
C GLY A 502 0.28 -2.86 -12.87
N GLY A 503 0.60 -4.13 -12.61
CA GLY A 503 -0.31 -5.05 -11.94
C GLY A 503 -1.58 -5.41 -12.71
N PHE A 504 -2.56 -5.92 -12.00
CA PHE A 504 -3.85 -6.34 -12.56
C PHE A 504 -4.99 -6.21 -11.55
N LEU A 505 -6.21 -6.11 -12.07
CA LEU A 505 -7.44 -6.17 -11.29
C LEU A 505 -8.10 -7.54 -11.49
N VAL A 506 -8.53 -8.16 -10.40
CA VAL A 506 -9.53 -9.24 -10.46
C VAL A 506 -10.83 -8.70 -9.90
N ALA A 507 -11.89 -8.71 -10.71
CA ALA A 507 -13.23 -8.32 -10.29
C ALA A 507 -14.14 -9.54 -10.29
N PHE A 508 -15.14 -9.61 -9.40
CA PHE A 508 -16.00 -10.76 -9.22
C PHE A 508 -17.38 -10.36 -8.71
N ARG A 509 -18.31 -11.28 -8.83
CA ARG A 509 -19.70 -11.14 -8.37
C ARG A 509 -19.79 -11.52 -6.90
N ASP A 510 -20.40 -10.67 -6.09
CA ASP A 510 -20.69 -10.95 -4.68
C ASP A 510 -22.20 -11.06 -4.45
N PRO A 511 -22.75 -12.27 -4.28
CA PRO A 511 -24.16 -12.49 -4.01
C PRO A 511 -24.54 -12.19 -2.55
N GLY A 512 -23.57 -11.91 -1.68
CA GLY A 512 -23.79 -11.67 -0.26
C GLY A 512 -24.16 -10.25 0.09
N GLY A 513 -24.19 -9.34 -0.89
CA GLY A 513 -24.56 -7.95 -0.69
C GLY A 513 -23.57 -7.19 0.16
N SER A 514 -22.27 -7.25 -0.15
CA SER A 514 -21.23 -6.45 0.53
C SER A 514 -21.51 -4.96 0.48
N ASP A 515 -22.31 -4.50 -0.50
CA ASP A 515 -22.79 -3.12 -0.59
C ASP A 515 -24.07 -2.86 0.24
N GLY A 516 -24.62 -3.90 0.89
CA GLY A 516 -25.80 -3.83 1.78
C GLY A 516 -27.11 -4.32 1.15
N ASN A 517 -27.16 -4.63 -0.16
CA ASN A 517 -28.41 -5.07 -0.81
C ASN A 517 -28.17 -5.80 -2.13
N GLY A 518 -28.55 -7.08 -2.21
CA GLY A 518 -28.51 -7.84 -3.46
C GLY A 518 -27.11 -8.29 -3.88
N TRP A 519 -26.85 -8.31 -5.18
CA TRP A 519 -25.54 -8.63 -5.76
C TRP A 519 -24.72 -7.35 -5.92
N ALA A 520 -23.43 -7.43 -5.59
CA ALA A 520 -22.46 -6.35 -5.79
C ALA A 520 -21.35 -6.76 -6.77
N ALA A 521 -20.78 -5.78 -7.48
CA ALA A 521 -19.52 -5.92 -8.20
C ALA A 521 -18.38 -5.55 -7.25
N VAL A 522 -17.43 -6.48 -7.04
CA VAL A 522 -16.31 -6.31 -6.10
C VAL A 522 -14.99 -6.49 -6.82
N GLY A 523 -13.96 -5.75 -6.44
CA GLY A 523 -12.62 -5.80 -7.01
C GLY A 523 -11.54 -6.04 -5.99
N GLN A 524 -10.43 -6.64 -6.43
CA GLN A 524 -9.16 -6.76 -5.71
C GLN A 524 -8.01 -6.42 -6.65
N LEU A 525 -7.17 -5.48 -6.24
CA LEU A 525 -5.97 -5.09 -6.98
C LEU A 525 -4.78 -5.97 -6.61
N TYR A 526 -3.94 -6.24 -7.58
CA TYR A 526 -2.73 -7.06 -7.44
C TYR A 526 -1.54 -6.41 -8.15
N THR A 527 -0.37 -6.52 -7.55
CA THR A 527 0.90 -6.27 -8.22
C THR A 527 1.16 -7.32 -9.32
N SER A 528 2.05 -7.05 -10.25
CA SER A 528 2.39 -7.97 -11.35
C SER A 528 3.02 -9.29 -10.89
N ASP A 529 3.49 -9.38 -9.64
CA ASP A 529 3.95 -10.63 -9.00
C ASP A 529 2.86 -11.37 -8.22
N GLY A 530 1.63 -10.84 -8.17
CA GLY A 530 0.46 -11.47 -7.56
C GLY A 530 0.28 -11.17 -6.07
N ARG A 531 0.93 -10.13 -5.54
CA ARG A 531 0.69 -9.65 -4.19
C ARG A 531 -0.56 -8.75 -4.17
N ALA A 532 -1.50 -9.03 -3.28
CA ALA A 532 -2.68 -8.20 -3.09
C ALA A 532 -2.28 -6.79 -2.59
N VAL A 533 -2.91 -5.78 -3.17
CA VAL A 533 -2.73 -4.37 -2.81
C VAL A 533 -4.02 -3.89 -2.17
N ASP A 534 -3.94 -3.50 -0.89
CA ASP A 534 -5.10 -3.17 -0.08
C ASP A 534 -6.09 -4.34 0.07
N GLY A 535 -7.31 -4.10 0.55
CA GLY A 535 -8.38 -5.08 0.67
C GLY A 535 -9.35 -5.07 -0.52
N ASN A 536 -10.35 -5.94 -0.47
CA ASN A 536 -11.45 -5.95 -1.43
C ASN A 536 -12.23 -4.64 -1.36
N PHE A 537 -12.66 -4.11 -2.51
CA PHE A 537 -13.45 -2.89 -2.60
C PHE A 537 -14.69 -3.08 -3.49
N ILE A 538 -15.73 -2.32 -3.21
CA ILE A 538 -16.97 -2.32 -4.00
C ILE A 538 -16.79 -1.44 -5.23
N ILE A 539 -17.00 -2.00 -6.42
CA ILE A 539 -16.88 -1.30 -7.71
C ILE A 539 -18.07 -0.40 -7.96
N ASN A 540 -19.30 -0.90 -7.77
CA ASN A 540 -20.53 -0.11 -7.96
C ASN A 540 -20.70 0.94 -6.86
N GLN A 541 -21.34 2.07 -7.19
CA GLN A 541 -21.73 3.10 -6.22
C GLN A 541 -23.19 2.93 -5.78
N THR A 542 -24.06 2.59 -6.71
CA THR A 542 -25.45 2.32 -6.42
C THR A 542 -25.55 1.00 -5.66
N THR A 543 -26.22 1.02 -4.51
CA THR A 543 -26.34 -0.14 -3.63
C THR A 543 -27.76 -0.71 -3.57
N SER A 544 -28.71 -0.14 -4.32
CA SER A 544 -30.06 -0.67 -4.41
C SER A 544 -30.17 -1.67 -5.55
N GLY A 545 -30.87 -2.80 -5.34
CA GLY A 545 -31.03 -3.84 -6.35
C GLY A 545 -29.79 -4.70 -6.54
N ASN A 546 -29.60 -5.22 -7.75
CA ASN A 546 -28.45 -6.08 -8.09
C ASN A 546 -27.50 -5.37 -9.06
N GLN A 547 -26.21 -5.46 -8.79
CA GLN A 547 -25.14 -5.07 -9.70
C GLN A 547 -24.28 -6.31 -9.95
N ILE A 548 -24.59 -7.03 -11.01
CA ILE A 548 -23.97 -8.30 -11.38
C ILE A 548 -22.87 -8.04 -12.39
N LEU A 549 -21.61 -8.13 -11.96
CA LEU A 549 -20.45 -7.89 -12.81
C LEU A 549 -20.51 -8.73 -14.09
N ASP A 550 -20.34 -8.09 -15.25
CA ASP A 550 -20.25 -8.77 -16.53
C ASP A 550 -18.81 -8.84 -17.05
N ASP A 551 -18.13 -7.68 -17.10
CA ASP A 551 -16.77 -7.61 -17.66
C ASP A 551 -15.97 -6.42 -17.10
N VAL A 552 -14.63 -6.47 -17.26
CA VAL A 552 -13.70 -5.40 -16.89
C VAL A 552 -12.64 -5.22 -17.98
N THR A 553 -12.22 -3.98 -18.22
CA THR A 553 -11.11 -3.68 -19.13
C THR A 553 -10.20 -2.62 -18.55
N GLY A 554 -8.88 -2.77 -18.70
CA GLY A 554 -7.90 -1.75 -18.35
C GLY A 554 -8.03 -0.53 -19.27
N LEU A 555 -7.85 0.66 -18.70
CA LEU A 555 -7.91 1.92 -19.43
C LEU A 555 -6.52 2.37 -19.87
N ARG A 556 -6.45 2.99 -21.03
CA ARG A 556 -5.24 3.65 -21.50
C ARG A 556 -4.83 4.78 -20.54
N GLY A 557 -3.58 4.75 -20.10
CA GLY A 557 -3.07 5.64 -19.05
C GLY A 557 -3.40 5.19 -17.62
N GLY A 558 -3.79 3.92 -17.45
CA GLY A 558 -4.06 3.28 -16.16
C GLY A 558 -5.51 3.35 -15.71
N GLY A 559 -5.84 2.55 -14.68
CA GLY A 559 -7.21 2.39 -14.19
C GLY A 559 -8.02 1.36 -14.96
N PHE A 560 -9.33 1.31 -14.72
CA PHE A 560 -10.20 0.32 -15.34
C PHE A 560 -11.63 0.86 -15.55
N PHE A 561 -12.33 0.21 -16.49
CA PHE A 561 -13.77 0.34 -16.72
C PHE A 561 -14.41 -1.01 -16.42
N ALA A 562 -15.43 -1.03 -15.57
CA ALA A 562 -16.19 -2.23 -15.23
C ALA A 562 -17.63 -2.06 -15.68
N SER A 563 -18.20 -3.08 -16.35
CA SER A 563 -19.62 -3.13 -16.68
C SER A 563 -20.34 -4.18 -15.85
N TYR A 564 -21.59 -3.95 -15.56
CA TYR A 564 -22.44 -4.85 -14.81
C TYR A 564 -23.87 -4.74 -15.29
N PHE A 565 -24.57 -5.85 -15.25
CA PHE A 565 -26.01 -5.89 -15.33
C PHE A 565 -26.61 -5.26 -14.08
N THR A 566 -27.60 -4.40 -14.23
CA THR A 566 -28.23 -3.72 -13.09
C THR A 566 -29.76 -3.74 -13.18
N ASP A 567 -30.42 -3.95 -12.03
CA ASP A 567 -31.86 -3.82 -11.85
C ASP A 567 -32.24 -2.78 -10.77
N ASP A 568 -31.32 -1.87 -10.48
CA ASP A 568 -31.38 -0.89 -9.39
C ASP A 568 -32.23 0.37 -9.69
N GLY A 569 -32.77 0.48 -10.90
CA GLY A 569 -33.50 1.66 -11.38
C GLY A 569 -32.60 2.69 -12.07
N LEU A 570 -31.32 2.40 -12.30
CA LEU A 570 -30.46 3.16 -13.21
C LEU A 570 -31.05 3.13 -14.63
N ASP A 571 -31.56 1.95 -15.05
CA ASP A 571 -32.49 1.80 -16.16
C ASP A 571 -33.95 1.88 -15.68
N PRO A 572 -34.72 2.92 -16.07
CA PRO A 572 -36.05 3.16 -15.50
C PRO A 572 -37.11 2.14 -15.93
N SER A 573 -36.86 1.27 -16.90
CA SER A 573 -37.91 0.39 -17.46
C SER A 573 -37.65 -1.10 -17.26
N SER A 574 -36.38 -1.52 -17.09
CA SER A 574 -36.02 -2.93 -16.91
C SER A 574 -34.54 -3.06 -16.46
N ASN A 575 -33.96 -4.17 -16.76
CA ASN A 575 -32.55 -4.43 -16.49
C ASN A 575 -31.67 -3.82 -17.57
N GLY A 576 -30.67 -3.04 -17.20
CA GLY A 576 -29.75 -2.34 -18.10
C GLY A 576 -28.28 -2.70 -17.87
N ILE A 577 -27.41 -2.09 -18.65
CA ILE A 577 -25.96 -2.16 -18.51
C ILE A 577 -25.47 -0.92 -17.77
N GLY A 578 -25.07 -1.09 -16.51
CA GLY A 578 -24.40 -0.08 -15.71
C GLY A 578 -22.88 -0.17 -15.89
N ALA A 579 -22.19 0.92 -15.60
CA ALA A 579 -20.73 0.91 -15.57
C ALA A 579 -20.16 1.84 -14.49
N SER A 580 -19.00 1.45 -13.96
CA SER A 580 -18.17 2.24 -13.04
C SER A 580 -16.76 2.41 -13.60
N ILE A 581 -16.17 3.58 -13.35
CA ILE A 581 -14.88 3.97 -13.95
C ILE A 581 -13.93 4.41 -12.85
N TYR A 582 -12.76 3.79 -12.84
CA TYR A 582 -11.66 4.12 -11.94
C TYR A 582 -10.43 4.56 -12.73
N GLN A 583 -9.78 5.62 -12.28
CA GLN A 583 -8.59 6.18 -12.93
C GLN A 583 -7.49 6.44 -11.90
N PRO A 584 -6.20 6.42 -12.29
CA PRO A 584 -5.12 6.76 -11.37
C PRO A 584 -5.32 8.13 -10.73
N VAL A 585 -5.09 8.20 -9.42
CA VAL A 585 -5.13 9.47 -8.67
C VAL A 585 -4.07 10.43 -9.19
N ILE A 586 -2.90 9.91 -9.53
CA ILE A 586 -1.76 10.67 -10.04
C ILE A 586 -1.41 10.23 -11.47
N SER A 587 -1.76 11.04 -12.46
CA SER A 587 -1.41 10.80 -13.87
C SER A 587 -1.63 12.06 -14.69
N VAL A 588 -0.80 12.27 -15.71
CA VAL A 588 -0.94 13.35 -16.72
C VAL A 588 -1.08 12.79 -18.13
N ALA A 589 -1.46 11.51 -18.25
CA ALA A 589 -1.58 10.78 -19.51
C ALA A 589 -2.65 11.34 -20.47
N THR A 590 -3.63 12.09 -19.97
CA THR A 590 -4.61 12.83 -20.77
C THR A 590 -4.65 14.29 -20.37
N GLN A 591 -5.16 15.16 -21.28
CA GLN A 591 -5.28 16.59 -20.96
C GLN A 591 -6.17 16.83 -19.73
N ALA A 592 -7.28 16.15 -19.60
CA ALA A 592 -8.18 16.29 -18.46
C ALA A 592 -7.52 15.87 -17.15
N ARG A 593 -6.77 14.76 -17.13
CA ARG A 593 -6.01 14.31 -15.97
C ARG A 593 -4.89 15.28 -15.61
N ALA A 594 -4.18 15.80 -16.61
CA ALA A 594 -3.14 16.80 -16.37
C ALA A 594 -3.69 18.05 -15.71
N GLN A 595 -4.87 18.53 -16.13
CA GLN A 595 -5.57 19.66 -15.49
C GLN A 595 -5.99 19.33 -14.05
N ALA A 596 -6.55 18.16 -13.79
CA ALA A 596 -6.93 17.71 -12.44
C ALA A 596 -5.69 17.54 -11.54
N SER A 597 -4.58 17.06 -12.07
CA SER A 597 -3.32 16.88 -11.34
C SER A 597 -2.72 18.21 -10.84
N LEU A 598 -2.96 19.33 -11.50
CA LEU A 598 -2.48 20.65 -11.02
C LEU A 598 -3.07 20.98 -9.65
N GLU A 599 -4.37 20.77 -9.46
CA GLU A 599 -5.03 21.02 -8.18
C GLU A 599 -4.58 20.02 -7.11
N ALA A 600 -4.49 18.73 -7.49
CA ALA A 600 -4.02 17.69 -6.59
C ALA A 600 -2.58 17.92 -6.10
N ILE A 601 -1.68 18.38 -6.97
CA ILE A 601 -0.31 18.73 -6.58
C ILE A 601 -0.29 19.94 -5.62
N ASP A 602 -1.14 20.96 -5.83
CA ASP A 602 -1.23 22.08 -4.90
C ASP A 602 -1.69 21.63 -3.51
N GLN A 603 -2.63 20.69 -3.44
CA GLN A 603 -3.05 20.08 -2.18
C GLN A 603 -1.93 19.25 -1.54
N ALA A 604 -1.17 18.48 -2.34
CA ALA A 604 -0.02 17.71 -1.88
C ALA A 604 1.08 18.61 -1.31
N ILE A 605 1.37 19.74 -1.95
CA ILE A 605 2.32 20.75 -1.44
C ILE A 605 1.84 21.29 -0.09
N VAL A 606 0.56 21.65 0.03
CA VAL A 606 -0.03 22.14 1.29
C VAL A 606 0.04 21.07 2.39
N SER A 607 -0.24 19.81 2.07
CA SER A 607 -0.17 18.69 3.02
C SER A 607 1.26 18.48 3.52
N LYS A 608 2.24 18.44 2.62
CA LYS A 608 3.67 18.38 2.97
C LYS A 608 4.10 19.59 3.82
N ASP A 609 3.65 20.81 3.48
CA ASP A 609 4.00 22.02 4.23
C ASP A 609 3.40 22.01 5.65
N LYS A 610 2.22 21.41 5.86
CA LYS A 610 1.67 21.19 7.20
C LYS A 610 2.58 20.29 8.04
N ILE A 611 3.09 19.20 7.45
CA ILE A 611 4.04 18.30 8.14
C ILE A 611 5.28 19.10 8.55
N ARG A 612 5.89 19.86 7.65
CA ARG A 612 7.07 20.70 7.92
C ARG A 612 6.80 21.76 8.99
N ALA A 613 5.65 22.41 8.95
CA ALA A 613 5.25 23.40 9.96
C ALA A 613 5.14 22.78 11.36
N ASN A 614 4.57 21.58 11.47
CA ASN A 614 4.48 20.84 12.72
C ASN A 614 5.88 20.45 13.25
N LEU A 615 6.77 19.97 12.38
CA LEU A 615 8.16 19.65 12.73
C LEU A 615 8.92 20.88 13.22
N GLY A 616 8.81 22.01 12.53
CA GLY A 616 9.42 23.29 12.93
C GLY A 616 8.90 23.80 14.27
N ALA A 617 7.59 23.68 14.52
CA ALA A 617 7.00 24.04 15.81
C ALA A 617 7.53 23.15 16.96
N LEU A 618 7.67 21.85 16.71
CA LEU A 618 8.18 20.92 17.71
C LEU A 618 9.68 21.13 17.98
N GLN A 619 10.49 21.41 16.94
CA GLN A 619 11.89 21.76 17.11
C GLN A 619 12.05 22.99 17.99
N ASN A 620 11.32 24.07 17.74
CA ASN A 620 11.35 25.27 18.57
C ASN A 620 10.96 24.99 20.05
N ARG A 621 9.99 24.10 20.27
CA ARG A 621 9.60 23.68 21.62
C ARG A 621 10.73 22.92 22.31
N LEU A 622 11.40 22.00 21.63
CA LEU A 622 12.52 21.23 22.17
C LEU A 622 13.71 22.14 22.48
N GLU A 623 14.05 23.09 21.62
CA GLU A 623 15.13 24.07 21.86
C GLU A 623 14.86 24.91 23.11
N ASN A 624 13.62 25.39 23.30
CA ASN A 624 13.22 26.10 24.50
C ASN A 624 13.28 25.20 25.75
N THR A 625 12.88 23.93 25.62
CA THR A 625 12.95 22.96 26.70
C THR A 625 14.41 22.68 27.09
N ILE A 626 15.31 22.49 26.13
CA ILE A 626 16.75 22.33 26.38
C ILE A 626 17.30 23.52 27.16
N SER A 627 16.98 24.74 26.73
CA SER A 627 17.42 25.95 27.43
C SER A 627 16.92 26.00 28.88
N ASN A 628 15.66 25.66 29.11
CA ASN A 628 15.10 25.60 30.44
C ASN A 628 15.75 24.52 31.32
N LEU A 629 15.96 23.32 30.77
CA LEU A 629 16.64 22.22 31.49
C LEU A 629 18.09 22.57 31.82
N GLN A 630 18.81 23.26 30.94
CA GLN A 630 20.16 23.74 31.21
C GLN A 630 20.19 24.70 32.42
N ILE A 631 19.28 25.69 32.41
CA ILE A 631 19.16 26.64 33.53
C ILE A 631 18.79 25.92 34.82
N GLN A 632 17.87 24.97 34.78
CA GLN A 632 17.48 24.19 35.96
C GLN A 632 18.64 23.31 36.49
N ALA A 633 19.34 22.62 35.59
CA ALA A 633 20.51 21.81 35.95
C ALA A 633 21.62 22.66 36.59
N GLU A 634 21.91 23.86 36.06
CA GLU A 634 22.88 24.80 36.60
C GLU A 634 22.47 25.32 38.00
N ASN A 635 21.18 25.65 38.16
CA ASN A 635 20.65 26.09 39.47
C ASN A 635 20.73 24.95 40.52
N LEU A 636 20.36 23.72 40.13
CA LEU A 636 20.46 22.56 41.03
C LEU A 636 21.91 22.23 41.36
N GLN A 637 22.82 22.32 40.41
CA GLN A 637 24.26 22.12 40.62
C GLN A 637 24.83 23.20 41.54
N THR A 638 24.37 24.45 41.40
CA THR A 638 24.74 25.54 42.31
C THR A 638 24.20 25.28 43.72
N ALA A 639 22.97 24.81 43.86
CA ALA A 639 22.39 24.47 45.15
C ALA A 639 23.08 23.24 45.77
N GLU A 640 23.42 22.25 44.99
CA GLU A 640 24.20 21.08 45.43
C GLU A 640 25.57 21.53 45.94
N SER A 641 26.28 22.41 45.25
CA SER A 641 27.56 22.96 45.64
C SER A 641 27.47 23.71 46.99
N GLN A 642 26.41 24.50 47.21
CA GLN A 642 26.19 25.17 48.50
C GLN A 642 25.99 24.20 49.69
N ILE A 643 25.42 23.02 49.41
CA ILE A 643 25.20 21.99 50.45
C ILE A 643 26.46 21.16 50.66
N SER A 644 27.10 20.73 49.56
CA SER A 644 28.14 19.69 49.57
C SER A 644 29.55 20.22 49.64
N ASP A 645 29.84 21.38 49.04
CA ASP A 645 31.20 21.82 48.87
C ASP A 645 31.72 22.51 50.13
N THR A 646 33.01 22.38 50.37
CA THR A 646 33.67 23.04 51.50
C THR A 646 34.24 24.38 51.07
N ASP A 647 34.04 25.41 51.93
CA ASP A 647 34.80 26.66 51.78
C ASP A 647 36.27 26.37 52.18
N VAL A 648 37.12 26.23 51.15
CA VAL A 648 38.54 25.87 51.33
C VAL A 648 39.26 26.90 52.19
N ALA A 649 38.92 28.19 52.11
CA ALA A 649 39.61 29.22 52.91
C ALA A 649 39.26 29.08 54.40
N LEU A 650 37.97 28.84 54.72
CA LEU A 650 37.48 28.62 56.06
C LEU A 650 38.03 27.30 56.63
N GLU A 651 37.98 26.23 55.88
CA GLU A 651 38.46 24.89 56.29
C GLU A 651 39.98 24.85 56.48
N MET A 652 40.75 25.52 55.61
CA MET A 652 42.20 25.70 55.80
C MET A 652 42.52 26.45 57.09
N THR A 653 41.74 27.48 57.42
CA THR A 653 41.89 28.21 58.69
C THR A 653 41.63 27.28 59.87
N SER A 654 40.58 26.46 59.80
CA SER A 654 40.24 25.45 60.80
C SER A 654 41.31 24.38 60.90
N PHE A 655 41.83 23.88 59.81
CA PHE A 655 42.91 22.90 59.75
C PHE A 655 44.19 23.43 60.45
N VAL A 656 44.62 24.66 60.10
CA VAL A 656 45.81 25.27 60.71
C VAL A 656 45.57 25.50 62.21
N LYS A 657 44.39 25.95 62.62
CA LYS A 657 44.02 26.12 64.06
C LYS A 657 44.12 24.78 64.81
N GLU A 658 43.46 23.71 64.27
CA GLU A 658 43.51 22.40 64.95
C GLU A 658 44.90 21.77 64.92
N GLN A 659 45.73 22.04 63.94
CA GLN A 659 47.12 21.64 63.84
C GLN A 659 47.93 22.29 64.97
N ILE A 660 47.75 23.62 65.16
CA ILE A 660 48.41 24.37 66.28
C ILE A 660 47.94 23.87 67.65
N LEU A 661 46.61 23.68 67.77
CA LEU A 661 46.04 23.19 69.07
C LEU A 661 46.46 21.74 69.37
N SER A 662 46.62 20.90 68.40
CA SER A 662 47.17 19.53 68.51
C SER A 662 48.62 19.58 69.01
N GLN A 663 49.46 20.41 68.37
CA GLN A 663 50.86 20.59 68.87
C GLN A 663 50.93 21.14 70.29
N ALA A 664 50.07 22.12 70.59
CA ALA A 664 49.98 22.68 71.94
C ALA A 664 49.50 21.62 72.95
N SER A 665 48.51 20.78 72.59
CA SER A 665 48.00 19.70 73.48
C SER A 665 49.03 18.62 73.74
N VAL A 666 49.87 18.28 72.72
CA VAL A 666 51.03 17.37 72.91
C VAL A 666 52.00 17.96 73.90
N ALA A 667 52.33 19.25 73.83
CA ALA A 667 53.22 19.92 74.76
C ALA A 667 52.64 19.98 76.17
N MET A 668 51.33 20.27 76.26
CA MET A 668 50.61 20.26 77.54
C MET A 668 50.51 18.87 78.18
N LEU A 669 50.32 17.81 77.36
CA LEU A 669 50.32 16.43 77.80
C LEU A 669 51.69 16.00 78.34
N ALA A 670 52.77 16.39 77.64
CA ALA A 670 54.14 16.17 78.10
C ALA A 670 54.40 16.89 79.43
N GLN A 671 53.96 18.14 79.58
CA GLN A 671 54.08 18.91 80.79
C GLN A 671 53.24 18.33 81.98
N ALA A 672 52.00 17.93 81.67
CA ALA A 672 51.11 17.30 82.68
C ALA A 672 51.68 15.95 83.16
N ASN A 673 52.35 15.17 82.29
CA ASN A 673 53.01 13.92 82.70
C ASN A 673 54.33 14.13 83.45
N SER A 674 54.97 15.29 83.37
CA SER A 674 56.19 15.62 84.12
C SER A 674 55.89 16.11 85.55
N LEU A 675 54.76 16.75 85.75
CA LEU A 675 54.38 17.30 87.06
C LEU A 675 54.33 16.27 88.24
N PRO A 676 53.73 15.07 88.06
CA PRO A 676 53.76 14.03 89.05
C PRO A 676 55.15 13.50 89.34
N LYS A 677 56.02 13.44 88.31
CA LYS A 677 57.41 13.00 88.45
C LYS A 677 58.22 14.01 89.25
N MET A 678 58.07 15.30 89.01
CA MET A 678 58.70 16.34 89.81
C MET A 678 58.21 16.35 91.27
N ALA A 679 56.88 16.17 91.46
CA ALA A 679 56.31 16.04 92.80
C ALA A 679 56.88 14.83 93.59
N LEU A 680 57.02 13.67 92.89
CA LEU A 680 57.61 12.48 93.42
C LEU A 680 59.09 12.70 93.79
N GLN A 681 59.84 13.42 92.98
CA GLN A 681 61.23 13.81 93.21
C GLN A 681 61.36 14.75 94.48
N ILE A 682 60.38 15.62 94.72
CA ILE A 682 60.38 16.51 95.87
C ILE A 682 60.01 15.75 97.18
N ILE A 683 59.24 14.68 97.07
CA ILE A 683 58.81 13.85 98.20
C ILE A 683 59.85 12.78 98.58
N THR A 684 60.64 12.32 97.63
CA THR A 684 61.61 11.23 97.77
C THR A 684 63.08 11.71 97.87
N GLY A 685 63.34 13.02 97.68
CA GLY A 685 64.67 13.64 97.78
C GLY A 685 65.11 14.16 99.11
#